data_6fc5efcb52827ae0d6d5a977c3f2c249
#
_entry.id   6fc5efcb52827ae0d6d5a977c3f2c249
#
_cell.length_a   1.000
_cell.length_b   1.000
_cell.length_c   1.000
_cell.angle_alpha   90.00
_cell.angle_beta   90.00
_cell.angle_gamma   90.00
#
_symmetry.space_group_name_H-M   'P 1'
#
loop_
_entity.id
_entity.type
_entity.pdbx_description
1 polymer ?
#
loop_
_entity_poly.entity_id
_entity_poly.type
_entity_poly.pdbx_seq_one_letter_code
_entity_poly.pdbx_strand_id
1 'polypeptide(L)'
;MLRARPAVLVIPISVRPGLGSAPLDLVFQDYRIERRTATRQAACEIGMFEKLPSCNTALEPIKLQALAGQPEITAGAMLPATPEGHEMTEEEKRLQANDERKAHWNRWGPFLSERQWGTVREDYSANGDAWNYFPHDHARSRAYRWGEDGIGGICDRHQHICFALALWNEKDPILKERLFGLTNQEGNHGEDVKEYYYYLDATPTSSYLKFLYKYPQAAFPYDQLVRENKKRTRNDPEYELMDTGIFTENRYFDVFVEYAKVAPEDIQIRITAWNRGPDAARLHILPSLWFRNRWAWGENYDPPQVYRIDGPPATVLLEIDEYHYGKRWLLMEGTPELLFTDNETNMERLFGQKSRTPYVKDAFHRYVVSGERNAVNATMRGTKAAAHYFAEIAAGKGRTIRARLLDRNPADTRSSGQKFFGAPFDAMFDQRLKEANDFYQKRVHLGMGEDPKLVQRQAFAGLLWGKESYHYDVGRWLRGDPTQPKPDASRYQGRNHDWRYLHNSDIISMPDKWEYPWYAAWDLAFHCVAMALIDPKFAKDQLVLFLREWYMRPNGQLPAYEWNFSDVNPPVHAWAAWRVYKIAARIQKKPDRAFLVRVFHKLLLNFTWWVNRKDPTGKNVFEGGFLGLDNIGVFDRSRPLSPGSYIEQSDGTSWMAMFCLDMLSMAMELAREDPAYEDVASKFFEHFIYISSAMNDMGGSGIGLWDEKDGFYYDVLHMASTRETIPMKVRSMVGLIPLFAVETIDPEELARVPAFKRRMDWFLHHHPDTAQHVDMSQITPQGPRVLLTIANRQKLERIYKYVFDENEFFSPYGIRALSKFHLDHPFELDVDGVRNSVKYEPAESSSDLFGGNSNWRGPVWFPMNFLLIESLQRVHHYYGDEFKVECPTGSGQHKTLWNAAGELSRRLSHIFLRRDGRRPVNGTYEMLQKDPYWRDLILFYEYFHGENGAGLGASHQTGWTALVAKLLEQSGE
;
A
#
# COMPACT_ATOMS: atom_id res chain seq x y z
N MET A 1 -37.13 2.83 48.36
CA MET A 1 -38.33 2.02 48.08
C MET A 1 -38.60 2.07 46.63
N LEU A 2 -38.86 0.90 46.04
CA LEU A 2 -39.32 0.61 44.65
C LEU A 2 -38.31 0.76 43.52
N ARG A 3 -37.70 -0.40 43.26
CA ARG A 3 -37.04 -0.76 41.98
C ARG A 3 -38.11 -1.08 40.95
N ALA A 4 -37.95 -0.56 39.73
CA ALA A 4 -38.63 -1.06 38.53
C ALA A 4 -37.62 -1.75 37.62
N ARG A 5 -37.84 -3.03 37.33
CA ARG A 5 -37.05 -3.81 36.32
C ARG A 5 -37.71 -3.65 34.96
N PRO A 6 -36.97 -3.63 33.84
CA PRO A 6 -37.58 -3.74 32.52
C PRO A 6 -37.92 -5.19 32.19
N ALA A 7 -39.11 -5.40 31.59
CA ALA A 7 -39.61 -6.69 31.16
C ALA A 7 -38.95 -7.09 29.82
N VAL A 8 -38.44 -8.31 29.79
CA VAL A 8 -38.00 -8.99 28.60
C VAL A 8 -39.18 -9.69 27.97
N LEU A 9 -39.51 -9.35 26.73
CA LEU A 9 -40.57 -10.04 25.97
C LEU A 9 -39.97 -11.32 25.37
N VAL A 10 -40.32 -12.48 25.90
CA VAL A 10 -39.97 -13.79 25.36
C VAL A 10 -41.18 -14.30 24.54
N ILE A 11 -40.99 -14.51 23.25
CA ILE A 11 -41.93 -15.15 22.37
C ILE A 11 -41.61 -16.66 22.34
N PRO A 12 -42.49 -17.55 22.74
CA PRO A 12 -42.26 -18.99 22.70
C PRO A 12 -42.55 -19.56 21.33
N ILE A 13 -41.55 -20.11 20.67
CA ILE A 13 -41.72 -20.98 19.49
C ILE A 13 -41.84 -22.42 19.98
N SER A 14 -43.01 -23.01 19.80
CA SER A 14 -43.28 -24.43 20.09
C SER A 14 -42.75 -25.29 18.95
N VAL A 15 -41.82 -26.19 19.25
CA VAL A 15 -41.36 -27.23 18.32
C VAL A 15 -41.92 -28.58 18.82
N ARG A 16 -42.68 -29.26 17.98
CA ARG A 16 -43.04 -30.68 18.18
C ARG A 16 -41.88 -31.58 17.77
N PRO A 17 -41.59 -32.65 18.49
CA PRO A 17 -40.55 -33.60 18.15
C PRO A 17 -41.11 -34.72 17.23
N GLY A 18 -40.29 -35.10 16.26
CA GLY A 18 -40.53 -36.34 15.47
C GLY A 18 -39.63 -36.49 14.27
N LEU A 19 -38.71 -37.46 14.37
CA LEU A 19 -38.08 -38.24 13.31
C LEU A 19 -36.84 -37.72 12.57
N GLY A 20 -35.73 -38.45 12.78
CA GLY A 20 -34.82 -38.83 11.67
C GLY A 20 -33.61 -37.98 11.40
N SER A 21 -32.48 -38.46 11.84
CA SER A 21 -31.14 -37.99 11.48
C SER A 21 -30.82 -38.09 9.97
N ALA A 22 -30.52 -36.97 9.32
CA ALA A 22 -29.63 -36.88 8.15
C ALA A 22 -29.04 -35.45 8.03
N PRO A 23 -27.81 -35.27 7.58
CA PRO A 23 -27.16 -33.95 7.53
C PRO A 23 -27.70 -33.12 6.37
N LEU A 24 -28.05 -31.87 6.67
CA LEU A 24 -28.45 -30.86 5.68
C LEU A 24 -27.20 -30.20 5.08
N ASP A 25 -26.83 -30.63 3.89
CA ASP A 25 -25.97 -29.86 3.00
C ASP A 25 -26.78 -28.71 2.41
N LEU A 26 -26.47 -27.50 2.82
CA LEU A 26 -27.00 -26.29 2.19
C LEU A 26 -26.19 -25.97 0.94
N VAL A 27 -26.73 -26.39 -0.20
CA VAL A 27 -26.26 -25.98 -1.53
C VAL A 27 -26.78 -24.56 -1.80
N PHE A 28 -25.88 -23.60 -1.84
CA PHE A 28 -26.16 -22.28 -2.41
C PHE A 28 -26.15 -22.40 -3.94
N GLN A 29 -27.32 -22.36 -4.54
CA GLN A 29 -27.47 -22.21 -5.98
C GLN A 29 -27.21 -20.78 -6.42
N ASP A 30 -26.31 -20.64 -7.39
CA ASP A 30 -26.06 -19.40 -8.14
C ASP A 30 -27.34 -18.91 -8.84
N TYR A 31 -27.77 -17.70 -8.52
CA TYR A 31 -28.78 -17.00 -9.28
C TYR A 31 -28.16 -16.42 -10.56
N ARG A 32 -28.31 -17.13 -11.68
CA ARG A 32 -28.12 -16.57 -13.03
C ARG A 32 -29.34 -15.73 -13.38
N ILE A 33 -29.11 -14.44 -13.60
CA ILE A 33 -30.10 -13.59 -14.30
C ILE A 33 -29.87 -13.74 -15.81
N GLU A 34 -30.69 -14.58 -16.44
CA GLU A 34 -30.86 -14.58 -17.88
C GLU A 34 -31.72 -13.38 -18.31
N ARG A 35 -31.14 -12.49 -19.08
CA ARG A 35 -31.94 -11.51 -19.85
C ARG A 35 -32.55 -12.18 -21.05
N ARG A 36 -33.84 -12.51 -20.99
CA ARG A 36 -34.64 -12.73 -22.16
C ARG A 36 -35.29 -11.43 -22.64
N THR A 37 -34.97 -11.05 -23.86
CA THR A 37 -35.71 -10.06 -24.65
C THR A 37 -37.16 -10.48 -24.82
N ALA A 38 -38.10 -9.66 -24.37
CA ALA A 38 -39.49 -9.76 -24.77
C ALA A 38 -39.97 -8.37 -25.22
N THR A 39 -40.50 -8.39 -26.40
CA THR A 39 -41.10 -7.34 -27.22
C THR A 39 -42.23 -6.59 -26.52
N ARG A 40 -42.35 -5.33 -26.96
CA ARG A 40 -43.50 -4.44 -26.72
C ARG A 40 -44.83 -5.14 -27.06
N GLN A 41 -45.79 -5.04 -26.13
CA GLN A 41 -47.20 -4.67 -26.39
C GLN A 41 -48.00 -4.86 -25.09
N ALA A 42 -48.50 -3.78 -24.56
CA ALA A 42 -49.88 -3.58 -24.11
C ALA A 42 -49.88 -2.29 -23.23
N ALA A 43 -50.44 -1.32 -23.84
CA ALA A 43 -50.83 -0.08 -23.18
C ALA A 43 -52.26 -0.23 -22.66
N CYS A 44 -52.61 0.70 -21.80
CA CYS A 44 -53.93 1.22 -21.47
C CYS A 44 -54.51 0.83 -20.13
N GLU A 45 -54.87 1.91 -19.54
CA GLU A 45 -55.95 2.21 -18.58
C GLU A 45 -55.54 2.29 -17.10
N ILE A 46 -55.54 3.55 -16.63
CA ILE A 46 -56.41 4.30 -15.75
C ILE A 46 -55.65 5.59 -15.44
N GLY A 47 -55.99 6.66 -15.71
CA GLY A 47 -56.93 7.74 -15.89
C GLY A 47 -57.03 8.69 -14.67
N MET A 48 -56.89 10.01 -14.98
CA MET A 48 -57.23 11.17 -14.13
C MET A 48 -56.15 11.65 -13.12
N PHE A 49 -55.67 12.88 -13.15
CA PHE A 49 -56.29 14.24 -13.11
C PHE A 49 -55.28 15.32 -13.53
N GLU A 50 -55.79 16.18 -14.38
CA GLU A 50 -55.86 17.62 -14.53
C GLU A 50 -54.63 18.52 -14.46
N LYS A 51 -54.56 19.21 -15.56
CA LYS A 51 -54.01 20.50 -15.99
C LYS A 51 -53.86 21.62 -14.94
N LEU A 52 -52.78 22.37 -15.07
CA LEU A 52 -52.75 23.85 -15.07
C LEU A 52 -51.49 24.38 -15.79
N PRO A 53 -51.42 25.67 -16.23
CA PRO A 53 -50.93 25.98 -17.57
C PRO A 53 -49.57 26.67 -17.64
N SER A 54 -49.02 26.66 -18.87
CA SER A 54 -47.82 27.34 -19.33
C SER A 54 -47.85 28.85 -19.08
N CYS A 55 -46.76 29.42 -18.57
CA CYS A 55 -46.44 30.82 -18.74
C CYS A 55 -45.02 30.99 -19.28
N ASN A 56 -44.95 31.33 -20.56
CA ASN A 56 -43.76 31.86 -21.21
C ASN A 56 -43.60 33.32 -20.83
N THR A 57 -42.47 33.71 -20.27
CA THR A 57 -41.96 35.07 -20.41
C THR A 57 -40.44 35.04 -20.50
N ALA A 58 -39.95 35.49 -21.63
CA ALA A 58 -38.57 35.79 -21.91
C ALA A 58 -38.09 36.97 -21.04
N LEU A 59 -36.88 36.84 -20.48
CA LEU A 59 -36.13 37.98 -19.96
C LEU A 59 -34.70 37.97 -20.52
N GLU A 60 -34.35 39.11 -21.11
CA GLU A 60 -33.07 39.45 -21.74
C GLU A 60 -31.90 39.52 -20.72
N PRO A 61 -30.64 39.45 -21.17
CA PRO A 61 -29.49 39.42 -20.30
C PRO A 61 -29.08 40.82 -19.82
N ILE A 62 -29.00 40.99 -18.53
CA ILE A 62 -28.39 42.16 -17.89
C ILE A 62 -26.88 42.03 -17.89
N LYS A 63 -26.18 42.93 -18.56
CA LYS A 63 -24.72 43.13 -18.48
C LYS A 63 -24.36 43.66 -17.08
N LEU A 64 -23.54 42.89 -16.35
CA LEU A 64 -22.80 43.39 -15.19
C LEU A 64 -21.34 43.61 -15.55
N GLN A 65 -20.91 44.87 -15.35
CA GLN A 65 -19.54 45.32 -15.53
C GLN A 65 -18.62 44.74 -14.48
N ALA A 66 -17.44 44.34 -14.95
CA ALA A 66 -16.34 43.90 -14.15
C ALA A 66 -15.81 44.97 -13.18
N LEU A 67 -15.73 44.65 -11.91
CA LEU A 67 -14.81 45.29 -10.98
C LEU A 67 -13.72 44.30 -10.64
N ALA A 68 -12.50 44.68 -10.97
CA ALA A 68 -11.29 43.89 -10.69
C ALA A 68 -11.00 43.91 -9.19
N GLY A 69 -11.14 42.76 -8.53
CA GLY A 69 -10.57 42.48 -7.22
C GLY A 69 -9.61 41.30 -7.35
N GLN A 70 -8.41 41.42 -6.83
CA GLN A 70 -7.37 40.39 -6.85
C GLN A 70 -7.89 39.13 -6.15
N PRO A 71 -7.59 37.91 -6.64
CA PRO A 71 -7.99 36.69 -5.96
C PRO A 71 -7.05 36.39 -4.78
N GLU A 72 -7.63 36.34 -3.58
CA GLU A 72 -6.97 35.76 -2.40
C GLU A 72 -6.64 34.27 -2.62
N ILE A 73 -5.42 33.91 -2.26
CA ILE A 73 -4.84 32.57 -2.41
C ILE A 73 -5.40 31.67 -1.29
N THR A 74 -6.39 30.86 -1.64
CA THR A 74 -6.83 29.76 -0.75
C THR A 74 -5.75 28.69 -0.64
N ALA A 75 -5.46 28.26 0.60
CA ALA A 75 -4.44 27.28 0.97
C ALA A 75 -4.59 25.93 0.25
N GLY A 76 -3.83 25.78 -0.79
CA GLY A 76 -3.62 24.62 -1.60
C GLY A 76 -2.73 25.06 -2.75
N ALA A 77 -1.43 24.65 -2.72
CA ALA A 77 -0.50 25.00 -3.77
C ALA A 77 -1.14 24.71 -5.14
N MET A 78 -1.37 25.77 -5.90
CA MET A 78 -1.96 25.70 -7.23
C MET A 78 -0.96 25.06 -8.18
N LEU A 79 -1.34 23.91 -8.74
CA LEU A 79 -0.92 23.66 -10.12
C LEU A 79 -1.45 24.86 -10.94
N PRO A 80 -0.65 25.39 -11.88
CA PRO A 80 -1.15 26.46 -12.73
C PRO A 80 -2.44 25.98 -13.40
N ALA A 81 -3.45 26.86 -13.42
CA ALA A 81 -4.69 26.58 -14.13
C ALA A 81 -4.35 26.16 -15.56
N THR A 82 -4.65 24.91 -15.90
CA THR A 82 -4.52 24.46 -17.28
C THR A 82 -5.39 25.36 -18.15
N PRO A 83 -4.89 25.87 -19.28
CA PRO A 83 -5.68 26.66 -20.20
C PRO A 83 -6.97 25.92 -20.56
N GLU A 84 -8.08 26.63 -20.67
CA GLU A 84 -9.35 26.07 -21.11
C GLU A 84 -9.17 25.39 -22.47
N GLY A 85 -9.49 24.08 -22.55
CA GLY A 85 -9.47 23.32 -23.80
C GLY A 85 -8.43 22.20 -23.90
N HIS A 86 -7.83 21.71 -22.81
CA HIS A 86 -6.88 20.60 -22.92
C HIS A 86 -7.56 19.29 -23.32
N GLU A 87 -7.18 18.80 -24.49
CA GLU A 87 -7.53 17.49 -24.99
C GLU A 87 -7.04 16.39 -24.02
N MET A 88 -7.89 15.38 -23.75
CA MET A 88 -7.51 14.22 -22.92
C MET A 88 -6.36 13.47 -23.59
N THR A 89 -5.37 13.06 -22.78
CA THR A 89 -4.33 12.14 -23.26
C THR A 89 -4.93 10.76 -23.58
N GLU A 90 -4.22 9.97 -24.38
CA GLU A 90 -4.68 8.62 -24.72
C GLU A 90 -4.83 7.72 -23.49
N GLU A 91 -3.96 7.87 -22.48
CA GLU A 91 -4.08 7.12 -21.24
C GLU A 91 -5.31 7.56 -20.41
N GLU A 92 -5.64 8.83 -20.37
CA GLU A 92 -6.88 9.32 -19.73
C GLU A 92 -8.13 8.79 -20.44
N LYS A 93 -8.11 8.71 -21.78
CA LYS A 93 -9.21 8.09 -22.55
C LYS A 93 -9.37 6.59 -22.23
N ARG A 94 -8.25 5.85 -22.02
CA ARG A 94 -8.28 4.45 -21.61
C ARG A 94 -8.86 4.27 -20.21
N LEU A 95 -8.43 5.10 -19.26
CA LEU A 95 -9.00 5.12 -17.91
C LEU A 95 -10.51 5.36 -17.96
N GLN A 96 -10.95 6.37 -18.70
CA GLN A 96 -12.37 6.65 -18.85
C GLN A 96 -13.13 5.48 -19.48
N ALA A 97 -12.60 4.88 -20.56
CA ALA A 97 -13.23 3.74 -21.22
C ALA A 97 -13.32 2.51 -20.29
N ASN A 98 -12.31 2.30 -19.44
CA ASN A 98 -12.31 1.26 -18.43
C ASN A 98 -13.38 1.52 -17.33
N ASP A 99 -13.47 2.75 -16.82
CA ASP A 99 -14.41 3.14 -15.77
C ASP A 99 -15.86 3.07 -16.26
N GLU A 100 -16.11 3.46 -17.50
CA GLU A 100 -17.40 3.34 -18.17
C GLU A 100 -17.72 1.89 -18.63
N ARG A 101 -16.81 0.94 -18.39
CA ARG A 101 -16.91 -0.48 -18.83
C ARG A 101 -17.09 -0.66 -20.34
N LYS A 102 -16.62 0.31 -21.13
CA LYS A 102 -16.60 0.24 -22.60
C LYS A 102 -15.45 -0.63 -23.12
N ALA A 103 -14.31 -0.62 -22.39
CA ALA A 103 -13.14 -1.46 -22.68
C ALA A 103 -12.47 -1.86 -21.35
N HIS A 104 -12.04 -3.10 -21.21
CA HIS A 104 -11.51 -3.65 -19.95
C HIS A 104 -9.98 -3.55 -19.90
N TRP A 105 -9.44 -2.32 -19.96
CA TRP A 105 -7.99 -2.08 -19.95
C TRP A 105 -7.28 -2.61 -18.70
N ASN A 106 -7.95 -2.63 -17.53
CA ASN A 106 -7.41 -3.12 -16.27
C ASN A 106 -7.61 -4.63 -16.06
N ARG A 107 -7.96 -5.40 -17.11
CA ARG A 107 -8.08 -6.85 -17.00
C ARG A 107 -6.73 -7.53 -16.79
N TRP A 108 -5.71 -7.08 -17.47
CA TRP A 108 -4.33 -7.55 -17.38
C TRP A 108 -3.45 -6.48 -16.75
N GLY A 109 -2.51 -6.91 -15.89
CA GLY A 109 -1.56 -6.01 -15.25
C GLY A 109 -0.48 -6.76 -14.50
N PRO A 110 0.43 -6.05 -13.81
CA PRO A 110 1.53 -6.62 -13.06
C PRO A 110 1.07 -7.16 -11.70
N PHE A 111 0.04 -8.03 -11.69
CA PHE A 111 -0.62 -8.50 -10.47
C PHE A 111 0.01 -9.76 -9.89
N LEU A 112 1.17 -10.19 -10.39
CA LEU A 112 2.02 -11.22 -9.82
C LEU A 112 2.99 -10.61 -8.82
N SER A 113 3.27 -11.35 -7.75
CA SER A 113 4.38 -11.07 -6.84
C SER A 113 5.68 -11.68 -7.36
N GLU A 114 6.81 -11.17 -6.93
CA GLU A 114 8.12 -11.79 -7.12
C GLU A 114 8.36 -12.90 -6.08
N ARG A 115 7.49 -13.01 -5.04
CA ARG A 115 7.54 -13.99 -3.95
C ARG A 115 6.15 -14.47 -3.52
N GLN A 116 5.97 -15.82 -3.37
CA GLN A 116 4.84 -16.45 -2.66
C GLN A 116 5.28 -17.49 -1.61
N TRP A 117 6.54 -17.89 -1.61
CA TRP A 117 7.12 -18.72 -0.54
C TRP A 117 7.32 -17.88 0.73
N GLY A 118 7.32 -18.49 1.91
CA GLY A 118 7.49 -17.80 3.18
C GLY A 118 6.40 -16.76 3.49
N THR A 119 5.19 -16.93 2.96
CA THR A 119 4.07 -16.01 3.23
C THR A 119 3.10 -16.59 4.25
N VAL A 120 2.43 -15.69 4.98
CA VAL A 120 1.44 -16.06 6.00
C VAL A 120 0.26 -16.86 5.45
N ARG A 121 -0.06 -16.68 4.17
CA ARG A 121 -1.15 -17.39 3.50
C ARG A 121 -0.78 -18.85 3.19
N GLU A 122 0.46 -19.09 2.80
CA GLU A 122 0.98 -20.42 2.49
C GLU A 122 1.50 -21.18 3.73
N ASP A 123 1.40 -20.59 4.92
CA ASP A 123 1.75 -21.24 6.17
C ASP A 123 0.65 -22.18 6.67
N TYR A 124 0.97 -23.49 6.76
CA TYR A 124 0.10 -24.51 7.33
C TYR A 124 0.71 -25.14 8.59
N SER A 125 1.72 -24.49 9.19
CA SER A 125 2.32 -24.92 10.46
C SER A 125 1.34 -24.78 11.63
N ALA A 126 1.55 -25.55 12.67
CA ALA A 126 0.73 -25.48 13.90
C ALA A 126 1.06 -24.24 14.74
N ASN A 127 2.30 -23.75 14.64
CA ASN A 127 2.85 -22.67 15.47
C ASN A 127 2.89 -21.31 14.77
N GLY A 128 2.48 -21.22 13.50
CA GLY A 128 2.49 -19.96 12.73
C GLY A 128 3.86 -19.58 12.18
N ASP A 129 4.80 -20.51 12.05
CA ASP A 129 6.14 -20.27 11.50
C ASP A 129 6.14 -20.35 9.96
N ALA A 130 5.64 -19.28 9.32
CA ALA A 130 5.48 -19.22 7.87
C ALA A 130 6.80 -19.34 7.11
N TRP A 131 7.85 -18.75 7.63
CA TRP A 131 9.15 -18.67 6.97
C TRP A 131 9.80 -20.04 6.82
N ASN A 132 9.81 -20.83 7.88
CA ASN A 132 10.40 -22.18 7.88
C ASN A 132 9.46 -23.23 7.27
N TYR A 133 8.14 -22.99 7.34
CA TYR A 133 7.18 -23.94 6.78
C TYR A 133 7.23 -24.00 5.26
N PHE A 134 7.42 -22.85 4.58
CA PHE A 134 7.50 -22.78 3.13
C PHE A 134 8.75 -22.01 2.65
N PRO A 135 9.97 -22.57 2.79
CA PRO A 135 11.23 -21.91 2.46
C PRO A 135 11.43 -21.81 0.94
N HIS A 136 12.39 -20.96 0.52
CA HIS A 136 12.76 -20.76 -0.88
C HIS A 136 13.06 -22.06 -1.63
N ASP A 137 13.73 -23.03 -1.00
CA ASP A 137 14.05 -24.32 -1.65
C ASP A 137 12.79 -25.10 -2.09
N HIS A 138 11.67 -24.94 -1.37
CA HIS A 138 10.41 -25.57 -1.75
C HIS A 138 9.73 -24.88 -2.93
N ALA A 139 9.98 -23.60 -3.14
CA ALA A 139 9.22 -22.73 -4.06
C ALA A 139 9.23 -23.23 -5.51
N ARG A 140 10.37 -23.77 -5.97
CA ARG A 140 10.48 -24.33 -7.34
C ARG A 140 9.64 -25.58 -7.56
N SER A 141 9.37 -26.35 -6.49
CA SER A 141 8.73 -27.67 -6.56
C SER A 141 7.31 -27.74 -6.02
N ARG A 142 6.87 -26.70 -5.28
CA ARG A 142 5.56 -26.65 -4.64
C ARG A 142 4.66 -25.67 -5.37
N ALA A 143 3.47 -26.13 -5.79
CA ALA A 143 2.42 -25.26 -6.29
C ALA A 143 1.82 -24.46 -5.13
N TYR A 144 1.49 -23.18 -5.37
CA TYR A 144 0.90 -22.28 -4.39
C TYR A 144 -0.62 -22.34 -4.46
N ARG A 145 -1.26 -22.16 -3.32
CA ARG A 145 -2.73 -22.13 -3.25
C ARG A 145 -3.29 -20.70 -3.37
N TRP A 146 -2.61 -19.75 -2.72
CA TRP A 146 -3.17 -18.43 -2.49
C TRP A 146 -2.68 -17.37 -3.47
N GLY A 147 -1.70 -17.66 -4.28
CA GLY A 147 -1.17 -16.76 -5.29
C GLY A 147 -0.18 -17.44 -6.22
N GLU A 148 0.45 -16.68 -7.09
CA GLU A 148 1.52 -17.13 -8.00
C GLU A 148 2.65 -16.11 -7.99
N ASP A 149 3.89 -16.54 -8.24
CA ASP A 149 5.05 -15.68 -8.34
C ASP A 149 5.81 -15.81 -9.67
N GLY A 150 6.51 -14.71 -10.05
CA GLY A 150 7.34 -14.71 -11.25
C GLY A 150 8.00 -13.36 -11.50
N ILE A 151 9.22 -13.39 -12.07
CA ILE A 151 10.05 -12.21 -12.31
C ILE A 151 9.45 -11.34 -13.41
N GLY A 152 9.20 -10.07 -13.11
CA GLY A 152 8.68 -9.08 -14.05
C GLY A 152 7.39 -9.51 -14.74
N GLY A 153 6.53 -10.26 -14.03
CA GLY A 153 5.39 -10.94 -14.59
C GLY A 153 4.13 -10.09 -14.72
N ILE A 154 3.20 -10.57 -15.54
CA ILE A 154 1.82 -10.08 -15.66
C ILE A 154 0.83 -11.24 -15.53
N CYS A 155 -0.38 -10.94 -15.08
CA CYS A 155 -1.49 -11.88 -15.15
C CYS A 155 -2.82 -11.14 -15.38
N ASP A 156 -3.89 -11.91 -15.63
CA ASP A 156 -5.23 -11.35 -15.52
C ASP A 156 -5.58 -11.06 -14.04
N ARG A 157 -6.60 -10.23 -13.82
CA ARG A 157 -7.00 -9.78 -12.49
C ARG A 157 -7.41 -10.88 -11.49
N HIS A 158 -7.56 -12.11 -11.92
CA HIS A 158 -7.93 -13.28 -11.11
C HIS A 158 -6.80 -14.33 -11.04
N GLN A 159 -5.65 -14.02 -11.66
CA GLN A 159 -4.53 -14.95 -11.79
C GLN A 159 -4.91 -16.31 -12.44
N HIS A 160 -5.85 -16.33 -13.37
CA HIS A 160 -6.13 -17.56 -14.11
C HIS A 160 -5.00 -17.91 -15.06
N ILE A 161 -4.47 -16.90 -15.77
CA ILE A 161 -3.38 -17.03 -16.73
C ILE A 161 -2.25 -16.10 -16.31
N CYS A 162 -1.07 -16.66 -16.07
CA CYS A 162 0.12 -15.98 -15.63
C CYS A 162 1.22 -16.04 -16.69
N PHE A 163 1.97 -14.96 -16.84
CA PHE A 163 3.16 -14.90 -17.69
C PHE A 163 4.29 -14.22 -16.93
N ALA A 164 5.49 -14.82 -16.94
CA ALA A 164 6.69 -14.24 -16.37
C ALA A 164 7.95 -14.80 -17.02
N LEU A 165 9.11 -14.35 -16.53
CA LEU A 165 10.41 -14.70 -17.05
C LEU A 165 11.12 -15.71 -16.14
N ALA A 166 11.84 -16.69 -16.74
CA ALA A 166 12.85 -17.47 -16.07
C ALA A 166 14.20 -17.30 -16.78
N LEU A 167 15.30 -17.36 -16.01
CA LEU A 167 16.66 -17.12 -16.48
C LEU A 167 17.64 -18.17 -15.97
N TRP A 168 18.69 -18.47 -16.75
CA TRP A 168 19.82 -19.29 -16.31
C TRP A 168 21.11 -18.90 -17.01
N ASN A 169 22.17 -18.68 -16.24
CA ASN A 169 23.48 -18.24 -16.71
C ASN A 169 24.51 -19.40 -16.81
N GLU A 170 24.07 -20.67 -16.80
CA GLU A 170 24.87 -21.89 -16.74
C GLU A 170 25.75 -22.07 -15.47
N LYS A 171 25.68 -21.13 -14.52
CA LYS A 171 26.44 -21.16 -13.26
C LYS A 171 25.57 -21.13 -12.02
N ASP A 172 24.40 -20.52 -12.13
CA ASP A 172 23.41 -20.51 -11.05
C ASP A 172 22.95 -21.94 -10.76
N PRO A 173 23.01 -22.44 -9.53
CA PRO A 173 22.52 -23.78 -9.18
C PRO A 173 21.01 -23.93 -9.32
N ILE A 174 20.26 -22.84 -9.45
CA ILE A 174 18.80 -22.80 -9.54
C ILE A 174 18.38 -22.06 -10.81
N LEU A 175 17.41 -22.61 -11.57
CA LEU A 175 16.71 -21.84 -12.60
C LEU A 175 15.99 -20.66 -11.94
N LYS A 176 16.35 -19.44 -12.28
CA LYS A 176 15.83 -18.21 -11.70
C LYS A 176 14.42 -17.92 -12.25
N GLU A 177 13.40 -18.45 -11.60
CA GLU A 177 11.98 -18.20 -11.89
C GLU A 177 11.35 -17.18 -10.94
N ARG A 178 11.96 -16.97 -9.79
CA ARG A 178 11.55 -16.07 -8.72
C ARG A 178 12.78 -15.50 -8.01
N LEU A 179 12.56 -14.43 -7.27
CA LEU A 179 13.63 -13.78 -6.53
C LEU A 179 13.96 -14.54 -5.23
N PHE A 180 15.18 -14.31 -4.73
CA PHE A 180 15.69 -14.83 -3.48
C PHE A 180 15.83 -13.73 -2.45
N GLY A 181 15.63 -14.08 -1.20
CA GLY A 181 15.91 -13.28 -0.03
C GLY A 181 16.06 -14.16 1.20
N LEU A 182 16.27 -13.53 2.33
CA LEU A 182 16.40 -14.18 3.62
C LEU A 182 15.04 -14.32 4.30
N THR A 183 14.84 -15.41 5.00
CA THR A 183 13.73 -15.54 5.94
C THR A 183 14.10 -14.84 7.26
N ASN A 184 13.10 -14.55 8.09
CA ASN A 184 13.30 -13.86 9.37
C ASN A 184 14.43 -14.46 10.25
N GLN A 185 14.61 -15.79 10.22
CA GLN A 185 15.66 -16.47 10.99
C GLN A 185 17.02 -16.56 10.29
N GLU A 186 17.09 -16.16 9.03
CA GLU A 186 18.31 -16.16 8.22
C GLU A 186 18.99 -14.79 8.18
N GLY A 187 18.23 -13.70 8.39
CA GLY A 187 18.74 -12.35 8.49
C GLY A 187 19.07 -11.95 9.93
N ASN A 188 19.99 -10.99 10.12
CA ASN A 188 20.28 -10.44 11.45
C ASN A 188 19.31 -9.33 11.86
N HIS A 189 18.57 -8.73 10.91
CA HIS A 189 17.52 -7.75 11.17
C HIS A 189 16.12 -8.22 10.73
N GLY A 190 15.98 -9.46 10.32
CA GLY A 190 14.73 -10.06 9.90
C GLY A 190 14.81 -10.60 8.47
N GLU A 191 13.67 -10.60 7.79
CA GLU A 191 13.61 -10.97 6.36
C GLU A 191 14.04 -9.81 5.47
N ASP A 192 14.67 -10.14 4.35
CA ASP A 192 15.09 -9.14 3.37
C ASP A 192 15.33 -9.77 1.98
N VAL A 193 15.00 -9.02 0.92
CA VAL A 193 15.29 -9.38 -0.46
C VAL A 193 16.77 -9.17 -0.76
N LYS A 194 17.44 -10.19 -1.34
CA LYS A 194 18.87 -10.14 -1.69
C LYS A 194 19.06 -10.15 -3.21
N GLU A 195 18.26 -9.32 -3.90
CA GLU A 195 18.27 -9.15 -5.36
C GLU A 195 18.12 -7.68 -5.75
N TYR A 196 18.59 -7.31 -6.93
CA TYR A 196 18.42 -5.94 -7.45
C TYR A 196 17.50 -5.94 -8.67
N TYR A 197 16.32 -5.38 -8.51
CA TYR A 197 15.34 -5.18 -9.58
C TYR A 197 14.67 -3.80 -9.43
N TYR A 198 14.07 -3.29 -10.52
CA TYR A 198 13.56 -1.93 -10.55
C TYR A 198 12.28 -1.84 -11.37
N TYR A 199 11.32 -1.11 -10.85
CA TYR A 199 10.11 -0.72 -11.54
C TYR A 199 10.35 0.64 -12.22
N LEU A 200 10.71 0.61 -13.51
CA LEU A 200 11.19 1.81 -14.21
C LEU A 200 10.06 2.68 -14.75
N ASP A 201 8.97 2.06 -15.20
CA ASP A 201 7.85 2.76 -15.80
C ASP A 201 6.58 1.92 -15.76
N ALA A 202 5.43 2.60 -15.62
CA ALA A 202 4.10 1.99 -15.70
C ALA A 202 3.05 3.06 -16.01
N THR A 203 1.95 2.68 -16.65
CA THR A 203 0.76 3.51 -16.78
C THR A 203 -0.41 2.91 -15.98
N PRO A 204 -1.38 3.71 -15.53
CA PRO A 204 -2.50 3.24 -14.69
C PRO A 204 -3.30 2.08 -15.29
N THR A 205 -3.47 2.04 -16.62
CA THR A 205 -4.15 0.95 -17.31
C THR A 205 -3.22 -0.20 -17.70
N SER A 206 -1.94 -0.14 -17.28
CA SER A 206 -0.89 -1.07 -17.72
C SER A 206 -0.78 -1.14 -19.25
N SER A 207 -1.09 -0.03 -19.94
CA SER A 207 -0.92 0.07 -21.40
C SER A 207 0.55 0.08 -21.81
N TYR A 208 1.44 0.54 -20.91
CA TYR A 208 2.88 0.42 -20.96
C TYR A 208 3.43 0.06 -19.58
N LEU A 209 4.35 -0.90 -19.52
CA LEU A 209 5.07 -1.32 -18.32
C LEU A 209 6.53 -1.57 -18.64
N LYS A 210 7.44 -1.25 -17.73
CA LYS A 210 8.87 -1.51 -17.86
C LYS A 210 9.50 -1.91 -16.53
N PHE A 211 10.11 -3.09 -16.51
CA PHE A 211 10.81 -3.72 -15.41
C PHE A 211 12.26 -3.98 -15.77
N LEU A 212 13.16 -3.93 -14.79
CA LEU A 212 14.58 -4.26 -14.95
C LEU A 212 15.02 -5.20 -13.82
N TYR A 213 15.69 -6.29 -14.17
CA TYR A 213 16.39 -7.17 -13.23
C TYR A 213 17.88 -7.20 -13.52
N LYS A 214 18.72 -7.10 -12.48
CA LYS A 214 20.16 -7.18 -12.52
C LYS A 214 20.61 -8.61 -12.26
N TYR A 215 20.74 -9.43 -13.28
CA TYR A 215 21.06 -10.84 -13.14
C TYR A 215 22.58 -11.10 -13.23
N PRO A 216 23.25 -11.63 -12.17
CA PRO A 216 24.67 -11.91 -12.16
C PRO A 216 25.09 -12.93 -13.21
N GLN A 217 26.35 -12.84 -13.71
CA GLN A 217 26.97 -13.83 -14.60
C GLN A 217 27.72 -14.92 -13.84
N ALA A 218 27.88 -14.83 -12.53
CA ALA A 218 28.47 -15.85 -11.65
C ALA A 218 27.37 -16.76 -11.06
N ALA A 219 27.79 -17.81 -10.34
CA ALA A 219 26.88 -18.58 -9.50
C ALA A 219 26.26 -17.65 -8.44
N PHE A 220 24.93 -17.72 -8.28
CA PHE A 220 24.26 -16.88 -7.27
C PHE A 220 24.65 -17.37 -5.86
N PRO A 221 25.01 -16.46 -4.94
CA PRO A 221 25.66 -16.81 -3.68
C PRO A 221 24.67 -17.11 -2.54
N TYR A 222 23.66 -17.98 -2.77
CA TYR A 222 22.59 -18.30 -1.81
C TYR A 222 23.12 -18.63 -0.41
N ASP A 223 24.00 -19.63 -0.32
CA ASP A 223 24.56 -20.09 0.96
C ASP A 223 25.47 -19.04 1.62
N GLN A 224 26.18 -18.22 0.84
CA GLN A 224 27.03 -17.17 1.37
C GLN A 224 26.18 -16.11 2.06
N LEU A 225 25.10 -15.65 1.41
CA LEU A 225 24.20 -14.66 1.97
C LEU A 225 23.59 -15.13 3.30
N VAL A 226 23.07 -16.37 3.34
CA VAL A 226 22.51 -16.96 4.58
C VAL A 226 23.59 -17.06 5.67
N ARG A 227 24.79 -17.59 5.34
CA ARG A 227 25.84 -17.81 6.34
C ARG A 227 26.42 -16.52 6.90
N GLU A 228 26.62 -15.50 6.06
CA GLU A 228 27.22 -14.25 6.51
C GLU A 228 26.24 -13.47 7.39
N ASN A 229 24.94 -13.41 7.02
CA ASN A 229 23.93 -12.75 7.86
C ASN A 229 23.72 -13.48 9.19
N LYS A 230 23.67 -14.82 9.21
CA LYS A 230 23.57 -15.61 10.46
C LYS A 230 24.75 -15.44 11.43
N LYS A 231 25.92 -14.99 10.97
CA LYS A 231 27.06 -14.68 11.84
C LYS A 231 26.98 -13.28 12.46
N ARG A 232 26.19 -12.41 11.88
CA ARG A 232 26.06 -11.01 12.30
C ARG A 232 25.11 -10.89 13.48
N THR A 233 25.38 -9.90 14.31
CA THR A 233 24.52 -9.52 15.42
C THR A 233 23.61 -8.37 14.96
N ARG A 234 22.64 -8.00 15.78
CA ARG A 234 21.79 -6.82 15.51
C ARG A 234 22.55 -5.49 15.57
N ASN A 235 23.80 -5.45 16.01
CA ASN A 235 24.65 -4.25 15.95
C ASN A 235 25.47 -4.17 14.66
N ASP A 236 25.45 -5.19 13.83
CA ASP A 236 26.14 -5.24 12.56
C ASP A 236 25.16 -4.88 11.43
N PRO A 237 25.57 -4.14 10.38
CA PRO A 237 24.73 -3.93 9.20
C PRO A 237 24.46 -5.26 8.50
N GLU A 238 23.39 -5.35 7.73
CA GLU A 238 23.11 -6.50 6.90
C GLU A 238 24.21 -6.76 5.86
N TYR A 239 24.36 -8.03 5.49
CA TYR A 239 25.25 -8.42 4.39
C TYR A 239 24.45 -8.52 3.10
N GLU A 240 24.70 -7.58 2.20
CA GLU A 240 23.97 -7.42 0.97
C GLU A 240 24.56 -8.18 -0.21
N LEU A 241 23.75 -8.41 -1.25
CA LEU A 241 24.24 -9.00 -2.50
C LEU A 241 25.39 -8.17 -3.10
N MET A 242 25.36 -6.85 -2.95
CA MET A 242 26.41 -5.93 -3.38
C MET A 242 27.75 -6.23 -2.68
N ASP A 243 27.72 -6.60 -1.40
CA ASP A 243 28.90 -6.86 -0.57
C ASP A 243 29.61 -8.16 -0.97
N THR A 244 28.94 -9.06 -1.69
CA THR A 244 29.56 -10.27 -2.23
C THR A 244 30.56 -9.99 -3.33
N GLY A 245 30.55 -8.79 -3.91
CA GLY A 245 31.34 -8.41 -5.08
C GLY A 245 30.88 -9.06 -6.39
N ILE A 246 29.70 -9.65 -6.43
CA ILE A 246 29.21 -10.42 -7.61
C ILE A 246 29.03 -9.56 -8.86
N PHE A 247 28.86 -8.24 -8.68
CA PHE A 247 28.73 -7.27 -9.78
C PHE A 247 30.06 -6.62 -10.22
N THR A 248 31.19 -7.04 -9.62
CA THR A 248 32.52 -6.51 -9.97
C THR A 248 32.80 -6.63 -11.48
N GLU A 249 33.46 -5.64 -12.06
CA GLU A 249 33.72 -5.53 -13.50
C GLU A 249 32.46 -5.55 -14.37
N ASN A 250 31.29 -5.15 -13.80
CA ASN A 250 30.00 -5.17 -14.49
C ASN A 250 29.59 -6.58 -15.01
N ARG A 251 30.03 -7.68 -14.35
CA ARG A 251 29.73 -9.06 -14.74
C ARG A 251 28.29 -9.46 -14.41
N TYR A 252 27.33 -8.79 -15.08
CA TYR A 252 25.91 -9.05 -14.96
C TYR A 252 25.19 -8.77 -16.29
N PHE A 253 23.94 -9.22 -16.35
CA PHE A 253 22.98 -8.87 -17.39
C PHE A 253 21.99 -7.86 -16.86
N ASP A 254 21.73 -6.77 -17.63
CA ASP A 254 20.51 -6.00 -17.50
C ASP A 254 19.39 -6.68 -18.28
N VAL A 255 18.41 -7.21 -17.58
CA VAL A 255 17.27 -7.88 -18.21
C VAL A 255 16.02 -7.00 -18.08
N PHE A 256 15.69 -6.32 -19.18
CA PHE A 256 14.48 -5.52 -19.29
C PHE A 256 13.30 -6.38 -19.74
N VAL A 257 12.17 -6.23 -19.05
CA VAL A 257 10.87 -6.78 -19.46
C VAL A 257 9.91 -5.63 -19.70
N GLU A 258 9.41 -5.52 -20.91
CA GLU A 258 8.51 -4.43 -21.30
C GLU A 258 7.20 -5.01 -21.87
N TYR A 259 6.09 -4.36 -21.53
CA TYR A 259 4.77 -4.70 -22.03
C TYR A 259 4.15 -3.48 -22.71
N ALA A 260 3.51 -3.69 -23.87
CA ALA A 260 2.76 -2.67 -24.59
C ALA A 260 1.42 -3.27 -25.06
N LYS A 261 0.32 -2.77 -24.53
CA LYS A 261 -1.02 -3.21 -24.96
C LYS A 261 -1.41 -2.53 -26.27
N VAL A 262 -1.66 -3.32 -27.29
CA VAL A 262 -2.27 -2.86 -28.56
C VAL A 262 -3.76 -2.59 -28.33
N ALA A 263 -4.40 -3.51 -27.59
CA ALA A 263 -5.79 -3.49 -27.13
C ALA A 263 -5.87 -4.13 -25.74
N PRO A 264 -7.02 -4.08 -25.05
CA PRO A 264 -7.16 -4.69 -23.71
C PRO A 264 -6.70 -6.14 -23.60
N GLU A 265 -6.85 -6.93 -24.65
CA GLU A 265 -6.54 -8.36 -24.72
C GLU A 265 -5.43 -8.70 -25.73
N ASP A 266 -4.75 -7.71 -26.27
CA ASP A 266 -3.66 -7.85 -27.24
C ASP A 266 -2.42 -7.17 -26.68
N ILE A 267 -1.49 -7.97 -26.14
CA ILE A 267 -0.35 -7.51 -25.34
C ILE A 267 0.95 -7.93 -26.02
N GLN A 268 1.75 -6.95 -26.41
CA GLN A 268 3.10 -7.17 -26.88
C GLN A 268 4.07 -7.24 -25.72
N ILE A 269 5.02 -8.15 -25.77
CA ILE A 269 6.00 -8.45 -24.73
C ILE A 269 7.40 -8.38 -25.36
N ARG A 270 8.28 -7.55 -24.80
CA ARG A 270 9.66 -7.39 -25.26
C ARG A 270 10.61 -7.64 -24.10
N ILE A 271 11.46 -8.66 -24.24
CA ILE A 271 12.48 -9.03 -23.25
C ILE A 271 13.83 -8.73 -23.89
N THR A 272 14.63 -7.87 -23.25
CA THR A 272 15.97 -7.49 -23.75
C THR A 272 17.01 -7.71 -22.67
N ALA A 273 17.94 -8.64 -22.90
CA ALA A 273 19.07 -8.89 -22.01
C ALA A 273 20.33 -8.23 -22.61
N TRP A 274 20.94 -7.30 -21.85
CA TRP A 274 22.21 -6.64 -22.18
C TRP A 274 23.34 -7.24 -21.35
N ASN A 275 24.40 -7.74 -21.97
CA ASN A 275 25.62 -8.12 -21.30
C ASN A 275 26.42 -6.86 -20.94
N ARG A 276 26.56 -6.56 -19.63
CA ARG A 276 27.36 -5.43 -19.15
C ARG A 276 28.81 -5.79 -18.88
N GLY A 277 29.12 -7.10 -18.81
CA GLY A 277 30.46 -7.61 -18.57
C GLY A 277 31.41 -7.39 -19.74
N PRO A 278 32.73 -7.56 -19.46
CA PRO A 278 33.79 -7.35 -20.47
C PRO A 278 33.91 -8.50 -21.45
N ASP A 279 33.36 -9.67 -21.14
CA ASP A 279 33.48 -10.88 -21.95
C ASP A 279 32.13 -11.33 -22.51
N ALA A 280 32.11 -12.15 -23.55
CA ALA A 280 30.91 -12.84 -23.99
C ALA A 280 30.37 -13.76 -22.89
N ALA A 281 29.08 -13.76 -22.70
CA ALA A 281 28.43 -14.54 -21.63
C ALA A 281 27.17 -15.24 -22.15
N ARG A 282 26.94 -16.46 -21.66
CA ARG A 282 25.81 -17.30 -22.03
C ARG A 282 24.62 -17.05 -21.15
N LEU A 283 23.45 -17.03 -21.76
CA LEU A 283 22.19 -16.80 -21.07
C LEU A 283 21.06 -17.63 -21.70
N HIS A 284 20.38 -18.39 -20.86
CA HIS A 284 19.12 -19.01 -21.20
C HIS A 284 17.98 -18.11 -20.73
N ILE A 285 17.01 -17.85 -21.62
CA ILE A 285 15.89 -16.95 -21.40
C ILE A 285 14.62 -17.76 -21.69
N LEU A 286 13.76 -17.92 -20.66
CA LEU A 286 12.55 -18.73 -20.74
C LEU A 286 11.30 -17.87 -20.43
N PRO A 287 10.72 -17.16 -21.44
CA PRO A 287 9.36 -16.64 -21.31
C PRO A 287 8.43 -17.82 -21.01
N SER A 288 7.73 -17.74 -19.88
CA SER A 288 6.91 -18.82 -19.34
C SER A 288 5.47 -18.38 -19.15
N LEU A 289 4.52 -19.26 -19.51
CA LEU A 289 3.09 -19.09 -19.31
C LEU A 289 2.55 -20.28 -18.53
N TRP A 290 1.72 -20.02 -17.53
CA TRP A 290 1.10 -21.08 -16.75
C TRP A 290 -0.27 -20.64 -16.21
N PHE A 291 -1.04 -21.64 -15.71
CA PHE A 291 -2.28 -21.40 -15.00
C PHE A 291 -2.08 -21.56 -13.50
N ARG A 292 -2.68 -20.66 -12.72
CA ARG A 292 -2.73 -20.84 -11.27
C ARG A 292 -3.41 -22.18 -10.96
N ASN A 293 -2.78 -22.99 -10.13
CA ASN A 293 -3.35 -24.27 -9.76
C ASN A 293 -4.58 -24.07 -8.89
N ARG A 294 -5.76 -24.45 -9.40
CA ARG A 294 -7.04 -24.41 -8.71
C ARG A 294 -7.68 -25.79 -8.58
N TRP A 295 -7.16 -26.77 -9.30
CA TRP A 295 -7.73 -28.11 -9.42
C TRP A 295 -7.20 -29.08 -8.35
N ALA A 296 -6.09 -28.81 -7.68
CA ALA A 296 -5.50 -29.67 -6.66
C ALA A 296 -6.17 -29.55 -5.28
N TRP A 297 -7.00 -28.54 -5.06
CA TRP A 297 -7.50 -28.14 -3.73
C TRP A 297 -8.90 -28.70 -3.39
N GLY A 298 -9.36 -29.73 -4.09
CA GLY A 298 -10.67 -30.34 -3.87
C GLY A 298 -11.84 -29.53 -4.42
N GLU A 299 -11.58 -28.54 -5.27
CA GLU A 299 -12.58 -27.88 -6.09
C GLU A 299 -12.82 -28.72 -7.35
N ASN A 300 -14.10 -28.90 -7.75
CA ASN A 300 -14.44 -29.56 -9.01
C ASN A 300 -14.08 -28.64 -10.19
N TYR A 301 -12.82 -28.65 -10.56
CA TYR A 301 -12.27 -27.81 -11.58
C TYR A 301 -11.36 -28.63 -12.49
N ASP A 302 -11.68 -28.74 -13.77
CA ASP A 302 -10.82 -29.38 -14.73
C ASP A 302 -9.58 -28.50 -15.02
N PRO A 303 -8.37 -29.09 -15.04
CA PRO A 303 -7.15 -28.33 -15.34
C PRO A 303 -7.25 -27.69 -16.73
N PRO A 304 -7.02 -26.39 -16.87
CA PRO A 304 -6.91 -25.75 -18.18
C PRO A 304 -5.69 -26.29 -18.92
N GLN A 305 -5.59 -26.04 -20.22
CA GLN A 305 -4.55 -26.61 -21.04
C GLN A 305 -3.85 -25.55 -21.89
N VAL A 306 -2.54 -25.65 -22.00
CA VAL A 306 -1.73 -24.98 -23.00
C VAL A 306 -1.05 -26.01 -23.88
N TYR A 307 -1.10 -25.83 -25.19
CA TYR A 307 -0.52 -26.77 -26.15
C TYR A 307 -0.04 -26.05 -27.40
N ARG A 308 0.95 -26.67 -28.08
CA ARG A 308 1.49 -26.18 -29.31
C ARG A 308 0.50 -26.38 -30.46
N ILE A 309 0.37 -25.36 -31.30
CA ILE A 309 -0.31 -25.43 -32.61
C ILE A 309 0.57 -24.86 -33.72
N ASP A 310 0.19 -25.06 -34.99
CA ASP A 310 0.89 -24.49 -36.12
C ASP A 310 0.68 -22.98 -36.22
N GLY A 311 1.78 -22.25 -36.18
CA GLY A 311 1.83 -20.78 -36.21
C GLY A 311 2.26 -20.21 -37.58
N PRO A 312 2.34 -18.89 -37.69
CA PRO A 312 2.98 -18.19 -38.80
C PRO A 312 4.45 -18.62 -38.97
N PRO A 313 5.02 -18.50 -40.18
CA PRO A 313 6.44 -18.84 -40.45
C PRO A 313 7.40 -18.10 -39.50
N ALA A 314 8.48 -18.80 -39.09
CA ALA A 314 9.52 -18.29 -38.18
C ALA A 314 8.94 -17.85 -36.82
N THR A 315 7.89 -18.50 -36.32
CA THR A 315 7.31 -18.29 -35.01
C THR A 315 6.91 -19.63 -34.38
N VAL A 316 6.74 -19.61 -33.04
CA VAL A 316 6.03 -20.68 -32.33
C VAL A 316 4.74 -20.12 -31.77
N LEU A 317 3.72 -20.96 -31.75
CA LEU A 317 2.37 -20.58 -31.32
C LEU A 317 1.83 -21.58 -30.29
N LEU A 318 1.42 -21.05 -29.15
CA LEU A 318 0.72 -21.78 -28.10
C LEU A 318 -0.76 -21.38 -28.11
N GLU A 319 -1.67 -22.36 -28.11
CA GLU A 319 -3.08 -22.15 -27.80
C GLU A 319 -3.30 -22.39 -26.32
N ILE A 320 -4.00 -21.47 -25.66
CA ILE A 320 -4.33 -21.42 -24.24
C ILE A 320 -5.83 -21.64 -24.16
N ASP A 321 -6.26 -22.71 -23.49
CA ASP A 321 -7.67 -23.04 -23.30
C ASP A 321 -8.01 -22.97 -21.80
N GLU A 322 -8.63 -21.86 -21.38
CA GLU A 322 -9.01 -21.57 -20.01
C GLU A 322 -10.52 -21.31 -19.93
N TYR A 323 -11.18 -21.91 -18.97
CA TYR A 323 -12.65 -21.94 -18.89
C TYR A 323 -13.30 -20.54 -18.85
N HIS A 324 -12.75 -19.59 -18.07
CA HIS A 324 -13.34 -18.26 -17.89
C HIS A 324 -13.05 -17.30 -19.04
N TYR A 325 -11.85 -17.41 -19.63
CA TYR A 325 -11.39 -16.53 -20.70
C TYR A 325 -11.59 -17.14 -22.09
N GLY A 326 -11.88 -18.45 -22.17
CA GLY A 326 -11.89 -19.19 -23.42
C GLY A 326 -10.50 -19.22 -24.05
N LYS A 327 -10.44 -19.35 -25.37
CA LYS A 327 -9.18 -19.49 -26.10
C LYS A 327 -8.41 -18.18 -26.16
N ARG A 328 -7.09 -18.28 -25.90
CA ARG A 328 -6.09 -17.22 -26.10
C ARG A 328 -4.88 -17.81 -26.79
N TRP A 329 -3.99 -16.98 -27.31
CA TRP A 329 -2.83 -17.43 -28.08
C TRP A 329 -1.59 -16.65 -27.64
N LEU A 330 -0.50 -17.37 -27.40
CA LEU A 330 0.81 -16.78 -27.17
C LEU A 330 1.70 -17.07 -28.37
N LEU A 331 1.99 -16.03 -29.16
CA LEU A 331 2.88 -16.06 -30.31
C LEU A 331 4.26 -15.58 -29.91
N MET A 332 5.30 -16.31 -30.26
CA MET A 332 6.69 -15.96 -29.95
C MET A 332 7.57 -15.98 -31.19
N GLU A 333 8.49 -15.01 -31.29
CA GLU A 333 9.40 -14.83 -32.43
C GLU A 333 10.48 -15.92 -32.46
N GLY A 334 10.79 -16.41 -33.67
CA GLY A 334 11.81 -17.43 -33.90
C GLY A 334 11.29 -18.85 -33.69
N THR A 335 12.22 -19.80 -33.54
CA THR A 335 11.93 -21.22 -33.37
C THR A 335 12.62 -21.79 -32.11
N PRO A 336 12.34 -21.21 -30.92
CA PRO A 336 12.87 -21.75 -29.68
C PRO A 336 12.39 -23.18 -29.41
N GLU A 337 13.13 -23.92 -28.59
CA GLU A 337 12.65 -25.16 -28.02
C GLU A 337 11.46 -24.88 -27.09
N LEU A 338 10.40 -25.68 -27.17
CA LEU A 338 9.25 -25.54 -26.31
C LEU A 338 9.27 -26.61 -25.21
N LEU A 339 9.11 -26.18 -23.96
CA LEU A 339 9.06 -27.02 -22.77
C LEU A 339 7.64 -27.00 -22.20
N PHE A 340 7.11 -28.17 -21.82
CA PHE A 340 5.79 -28.30 -21.23
C PHE A 340 5.85 -29.12 -19.95
N THR A 341 5.07 -28.72 -18.96
CA THR A 341 4.89 -29.43 -17.68
C THR A 341 3.55 -29.04 -17.07
N ASP A 342 3.27 -29.53 -15.86
CA ASP A 342 2.12 -29.11 -15.08
C ASP A 342 2.54 -28.25 -13.89
N ASN A 343 1.73 -27.24 -13.54
CA ASN A 343 1.88 -26.46 -12.31
C ASN A 343 1.36 -27.29 -11.11
N GLU A 344 1.99 -28.43 -10.88
CA GLU A 344 1.67 -29.40 -9.83
C GLU A 344 2.85 -29.58 -8.88
N THR A 345 2.57 -29.75 -7.60
CA THR A 345 3.58 -30.02 -6.59
C THR A 345 4.33 -31.31 -6.86
N ASN A 346 5.67 -31.28 -6.80
CA ASN A 346 6.52 -32.45 -6.80
C ASN A 346 6.46 -33.13 -5.42
N MET A 347 5.44 -33.98 -5.22
CA MET A 347 5.16 -34.65 -3.97
C MET A 347 6.29 -35.66 -3.62
N GLU A 348 6.94 -36.22 -4.62
CA GLU A 348 8.05 -37.18 -4.41
C GLU A 348 9.25 -36.47 -3.81
N ARG A 349 9.64 -35.33 -4.37
CA ARG A 349 10.77 -34.53 -3.87
C ARG A 349 10.52 -33.99 -2.46
N LEU A 350 9.34 -33.45 -2.22
CA LEU A 350 9.04 -32.72 -0.99
C LEU A 350 8.58 -33.58 0.17
N PHE A 351 7.85 -34.67 -0.13
CA PHE A 351 7.14 -35.45 0.89
C PHE A 351 7.34 -36.97 0.76
N GLY A 352 8.16 -37.42 -0.20
CA GLY A 352 8.39 -38.86 -0.45
C GLY A 352 7.15 -39.63 -0.94
N GLN A 353 6.15 -38.90 -1.48
CA GLN A 353 4.88 -39.46 -1.95
C GLN A 353 4.81 -39.39 -3.48
N LYS A 354 4.07 -40.31 -4.08
CA LYS A 354 3.87 -40.31 -5.54
C LYS A 354 3.15 -39.05 -6.00
N SER A 355 3.76 -38.31 -6.95
CA SER A 355 3.11 -37.19 -7.62
C SER A 355 1.93 -37.63 -8.49
N ARG A 356 0.95 -36.77 -8.69
CA ARG A 356 -0.23 -36.99 -9.51
C ARG A 356 0.10 -37.15 -11.00
N THR A 357 1.14 -36.45 -11.46
CA THR A 357 1.69 -36.48 -12.81
C THR A 357 3.22 -36.63 -12.73
N PRO A 358 3.88 -37.24 -13.72
CA PRO A 358 5.35 -37.23 -13.79
C PRO A 358 5.90 -35.84 -14.16
N TYR A 359 5.06 -34.96 -14.69
CA TYR A 359 5.42 -33.61 -15.11
C TYR A 359 4.99 -32.61 -14.03
N VAL A 360 5.91 -32.14 -13.22
CA VAL A 360 5.65 -31.33 -12.03
C VAL A 360 6.30 -29.94 -12.14
N LYS A 361 6.00 -29.04 -11.22
CA LYS A 361 6.35 -27.61 -11.28
C LYS A 361 7.83 -27.36 -11.59
N ASP A 362 8.74 -28.16 -11.05
CA ASP A 362 10.19 -28.01 -11.18
C ASP A 362 10.80 -28.66 -12.44
N ALA A 363 9.98 -29.15 -13.35
CA ALA A 363 10.43 -29.84 -14.57
C ALA A 363 11.38 -28.98 -15.41
N PHE A 364 11.16 -27.66 -15.50
CA PHE A 364 12.03 -26.78 -16.29
C PHE A 364 13.41 -26.65 -15.65
N HIS A 365 13.50 -26.54 -14.32
CA HIS A 365 14.76 -26.58 -13.60
C HIS A 365 15.51 -27.92 -13.85
N ARG A 366 14.82 -29.05 -13.70
CA ARG A 366 15.37 -30.38 -13.92
C ARG A 366 15.87 -30.59 -15.35
N TYR A 367 15.09 -30.05 -16.33
CA TYR A 367 15.47 -30.15 -17.75
C TYR A 367 16.67 -29.27 -18.09
N VAL A 368 16.63 -27.97 -17.74
CA VAL A 368 17.60 -26.96 -18.16
C VAL A 368 18.90 -27.08 -17.35
N VAL A 369 18.78 -27.16 -16.01
CA VAL A 369 19.95 -27.14 -15.10
C VAL A 369 20.52 -28.53 -14.89
N SER A 370 19.66 -29.54 -14.64
CA SER A 370 20.11 -30.91 -14.33
C SER A 370 20.21 -31.80 -15.57
N GLY A 371 19.75 -31.37 -16.75
CA GLY A 371 19.84 -32.15 -17.99
C GLY A 371 18.85 -33.32 -18.09
N GLU A 372 17.83 -33.40 -17.23
CA GLU A 372 16.83 -34.46 -17.21
C GLU A 372 15.79 -34.31 -18.34
N ARG A 373 16.10 -34.88 -19.50
CA ARG A 373 15.27 -34.71 -20.73
C ARG A 373 13.85 -35.23 -20.60
N ASN A 374 13.59 -36.22 -19.75
CA ASN A 374 12.28 -36.80 -19.51
C ASN A 374 11.44 -36.05 -18.45
N ALA A 375 11.98 -34.99 -17.85
CA ALA A 375 11.24 -34.18 -16.88
C ALA A 375 10.08 -33.39 -17.53
N VAL A 376 10.20 -33.06 -18.82
CA VAL A 376 9.20 -32.29 -19.57
C VAL A 376 8.31 -33.19 -20.44
N ASN A 377 7.08 -32.72 -20.70
CA ASN A 377 6.09 -33.47 -21.47
C ASN A 377 6.34 -33.42 -22.98
N ALA A 378 6.82 -34.52 -23.55
CA ALA A 378 7.09 -34.63 -24.98
C ALA A 378 5.84 -34.51 -25.88
N THR A 379 4.60 -34.62 -25.34
CA THR A 379 3.37 -34.46 -26.12
C THR A 379 3.00 -32.99 -26.39
N MET A 380 3.88 -32.05 -25.98
CA MET A 380 3.74 -30.61 -26.20
C MET A 380 2.42 -30.04 -25.63
N ARG A 381 2.06 -30.44 -24.43
CA ARG A 381 0.86 -29.99 -23.72
C ARG A 381 1.06 -30.05 -22.21
N GLY A 382 0.32 -29.23 -21.47
CA GLY A 382 0.35 -29.18 -20.00
C GLY A 382 -0.41 -27.99 -19.45
N THR A 383 -0.20 -27.70 -18.18
CA THR A 383 -0.73 -26.50 -17.51
C THR A 383 0.33 -25.39 -17.33
N LYS A 384 1.59 -25.66 -17.74
CA LYS A 384 2.70 -24.72 -17.76
C LYS A 384 3.55 -24.97 -19.00
N ALA A 385 3.92 -23.90 -19.72
CA ALA A 385 4.77 -23.96 -20.92
C ALA A 385 5.80 -22.85 -20.90
N ALA A 386 6.98 -23.10 -21.50
CA ALA A 386 8.01 -22.07 -21.71
C ALA A 386 8.61 -22.21 -23.11
N ALA A 387 9.08 -21.10 -23.66
CA ALA A 387 9.94 -21.09 -24.83
C ALA A 387 11.39 -20.89 -24.38
N HIS A 388 12.24 -21.87 -24.67
CA HIS A 388 13.63 -21.89 -24.25
C HIS A 388 14.53 -21.28 -25.34
N TYR A 389 14.95 -20.04 -25.11
CA TYR A 389 15.94 -19.35 -25.94
C TYR A 389 17.32 -19.47 -25.31
N PHE A 390 18.30 -19.80 -26.11
CA PHE A 390 19.71 -19.75 -25.75
C PHE A 390 20.44 -18.68 -26.54
N ALA A 391 21.30 -17.92 -25.88
CA ALA A 391 22.13 -16.91 -26.53
C ALA A 391 23.50 -16.78 -25.85
N GLU A 392 24.55 -16.70 -26.64
CA GLU A 392 25.85 -16.18 -26.22
C GLU A 392 25.89 -14.70 -26.61
N ILE A 393 25.91 -13.83 -25.59
CA ILE A 393 25.80 -12.39 -25.77
C ILE A 393 27.17 -11.76 -25.61
N ALA A 394 27.70 -11.16 -26.68
CA ALA A 394 29.03 -10.51 -26.67
C ALA A 394 29.05 -9.32 -25.70
N ALA A 395 30.23 -8.95 -25.23
CA ALA A 395 30.45 -7.82 -24.32
C ALA A 395 29.79 -6.53 -24.86
N GLY A 396 29.02 -5.85 -24.03
CA GLY A 396 28.31 -4.62 -24.35
C GLY A 396 27.21 -4.76 -25.43
N LYS A 397 26.79 -5.98 -25.77
CA LYS A 397 25.69 -6.25 -26.72
C LYS A 397 24.44 -6.72 -26.01
N GLY A 398 23.32 -6.64 -26.72
CA GLY A 398 22.02 -7.08 -26.25
C GLY A 398 21.39 -8.15 -27.14
N ARG A 399 20.51 -8.97 -26.52
CA ARG A 399 19.60 -9.89 -27.22
C ARG A 399 18.18 -9.55 -26.88
N THR A 400 17.34 -9.31 -27.90
CA THR A 400 15.90 -9.06 -27.73
C THR A 400 15.10 -10.27 -28.18
N ILE A 401 14.08 -10.62 -27.41
CA ILE A 401 13.06 -11.63 -27.67
C ILE A 401 11.70 -10.92 -27.67
N ARG A 402 10.83 -11.26 -28.62
CA ARG A 402 9.50 -10.70 -28.74
C ARG A 402 8.45 -11.78 -28.61
N ALA A 403 7.38 -11.49 -27.87
CA ALA A 403 6.19 -12.32 -27.77
C ALA A 403 4.92 -11.45 -27.84
N ARG A 404 3.78 -12.08 -28.09
CA ARG A 404 2.48 -11.39 -28.16
C ARG A 404 1.38 -12.31 -27.64
N LEU A 405 0.65 -11.88 -26.63
CA LEU A 405 -0.54 -12.54 -26.12
C LEU A 405 -1.76 -11.96 -26.85
N LEU A 406 -2.62 -12.82 -27.37
CA LEU A 406 -3.70 -12.45 -28.29
C LEU A 406 -5.04 -13.10 -27.86
N ASP A 407 -6.13 -12.40 -28.12
CA ASP A 407 -7.50 -12.87 -27.95
C ASP A 407 -8.12 -13.50 -29.23
N ARG A 408 -7.36 -13.52 -30.32
CA ARG A 408 -7.73 -14.09 -31.63
C ARG A 408 -6.61 -14.91 -32.21
N ASN A 409 -6.96 -15.96 -32.93
CA ASN A 409 -5.99 -16.87 -33.52
C ASN A 409 -5.17 -16.16 -34.61
N PRO A 410 -3.85 -15.98 -34.44
CA PRO A 410 -3.02 -15.36 -35.46
C PRO A 410 -2.89 -16.21 -36.73
N ALA A 411 -3.19 -17.51 -36.69
CA ALA A 411 -3.23 -18.38 -37.88
C ALA A 411 -4.36 -18.03 -38.85
N ASP A 412 -5.50 -17.50 -38.36
CA ASP A 412 -6.64 -17.09 -39.18
C ASP A 412 -6.34 -15.86 -40.05
N THR A 413 -5.29 -15.11 -39.73
CA THR A 413 -4.88 -13.90 -40.46
C THR A 413 -3.78 -14.18 -41.51
N ARG A 414 -3.41 -15.44 -41.77
CA ARG A 414 -2.36 -15.83 -42.74
C ARG A 414 -2.55 -15.23 -44.15
N SER A 415 -3.78 -14.98 -44.54
CA SER A 415 -4.10 -14.37 -45.86
C SER A 415 -3.93 -12.86 -45.91
N SER A 416 -3.78 -12.16 -44.78
CA SER A 416 -3.73 -10.70 -44.72
C SER A 416 -2.34 -10.08 -44.89
N GLY A 417 -1.26 -10.90 -44.95
CA GLY A 417 0.14 -10.42 -45.00
C GLY A 417 0.58 -9.69 -43.71
N GLN A 418 -0.18 -9.79 -42.63
CA GLN A 418 0.11 -9.10 -41.38
C GLN A 418 1.42 -9.60 -40.76
N LYS A 419 2.36 -8.68 -40.51
CA LYS A 419 3.60 -8.95 -39.77
C LYS A 419 3.33 -8.75 -38.27
N PHE A 420 3.51 -9.80 -37.49
CA PHE A 420 3.33 -9.75 -36.02
C PHE A 420 4.51 -9.15 -35.29
N PHE A 421 5.72 -9.28 -35.87
CA PHE A 421 7.00 -8.80 -35.31
C PHE A 421 7.71 -7.88 -36.27
N GLY A 422 8.85 -7.26 -35.85
CA GLY A 422 9.61 -6.29 -36.60
C GLY A 422 9.14 -4.85 -36.38
N ALA A 423 9.36 -3.96 -37.35
CA ALA A 423 9.13 -2.52 -37.20
C ALA A 423 7.74 -2.12 -36.68
N PRO A 424 6.63 -2.73 -37.16
CA PRO A 424 5.30 -2.40 -36.57
C PRO A 424 5.13 -2.79 -35.11
N PHE A 425 5.82 -3.84 -34.64
CA PHE A 425 5.84 -4.25 -33.25
C PHE A 425 6.61 -3.23 -32.41
N ASP A 426 7.81 -2.85 -32.83
CA ASP A 426 8.65 -1.88 -32.12
C ASP A 426 8.00 -0.49 -32.08
N ALA A 427 7.35 -0.06 -33.19
CA ALA A 427 6.62 1.21 -33.25
C ALA A 427 5.47 1.30 -32.22
N MET A 428 4.86 0.18 -31.82
CA MET A 428 3.84 0.19 -30.80
C MET A 428 4.43 0.51 -29.40
N PHE A 429 5.62 0.01 -29.08
CA PHE A 429 6.32 0.39 -27.85
C PHE A 429 6.64 1.88 -27.83
N ASP A 430 7.16 2.42 -28.94
CA ASP A 430 7.47 3.84 -29.07
C ASP A 430 6.20 4.69 -28.90
N GLN A 431 5.09 4.24 -29.48
CA GLN A 431 3.79 4.92 -29.33
C GLN A 431 3.32 4.90 -27.86
N ARG A 432 3.35 3.74 -27.19
CA ARG A 432 2.92 3.63 -25.78
C ARG A 432 3.80 4.42 -24.82
N LEU A 433 5.10 4.43 -25.06
CA LEU A 433 6.05 5.26 -24.32
C LEU A 433 5.74 6.76 -24.50
N LYS A 434 5.50 7.19 -25.75
CA LYS A 434 5.10 8.58 -26.01
C LYS A 434 3.81 8.94 -25.27
N GLU A 435 2.77 8.11 -25.34
CA GLU A 435 1.50 8.33 -24.68
C GLU A 435 1.64 8.35 -23.13
N ALA A 436 2.52 7.52 -22.59
CA ALA A 436 2.89 7.54 -21.17
C ALA A 436 3.58 8.87 -20.80
N ASN A 437 4.52 9.35 -21.63
CA ASN A 437 5.17 10.64 -21.44
C ASN A 437 4.15 11.80 -21.48
N ASP A 438 3.24 11.81 -22.47
CA ASP A 438 2.19 12.81 -22.58
C ASP A 438 1.26 12.81 -21.33
N PHE A 439 0.97 11.61 -20.78
CA PHE A 439 0.18 11.46 -19.55
C PHE A 439 0.88 12.04 -18.32
N TYR A 440 2.16 11.71 -18.11
CA TYR A 440 2.90 12.17 -16.94
C TYR A 440 3.30 13.64 -17.03
N GLN A 441 3.55 14.17 -18.25
CA GLN A 441 3.86 15.60 -18.46
C GLN A 441 2.78 16.52 -17.87
N LYS A 442 1.51 16.11 -17.86
CA LYS A 442 0.41 16.87 -17.23
C LYS A 442 0.45 16.86 -15.69
N ARG A 443 1.29 16.02 -15.09
CA ARG A 443 1.37 15.83 -13.61
C ARG A 443 2.65 16.39 -13.03
N VAL A 444 3.53 16.85 -13.90
CA VAL A 444 4.77 17.52 -13.52
C VAL A 444 4.49 18.98 -13.19
N HIS A 445 5.04 19.48 -12.10
CA HIS A 445 5.00 20.90 -11.78
C HIS A 445 5.79 21.72 -12.82
N LEU A 446 5.29 22.91 -13.16
CA LEU A 446 6.03 23.81 -14.06
C LEU A 446 7.36 24.23 -13.41
N GLY A 447 8.46 23.98 -14.11
CA GLY A 447 9.82 24.30 -13.62
C GLY A 447 10.54 23.13 -12.95
N MET A 448 9.87 21.97 -12.73
CA MET A 448 10.52 20.78 -12.17
C MET A 448 11.67 20.30 -13.06
N GLY A 449 12.86 20.09 -12.45
CA GLY A 449 14.05 19.60 -13.12
C GLY A 449 13.94 18.13 -13.59
N GLU A 450 14.90 17.66 -14.37
CA GLU A 450 14.88 16.29 -14.90
C GLU A 450 15.05 15.21 -13.82
N ASP A 451 15.86 15.47 -12.80
CA ASP A 451 16.10 14.53 -11.70
C ASP A 451 14.85 14.32 -10.81
N PRO A 452 14.16 15.39 -10.36
CA PRO A 452 12.86 15.24 -9.68
C PRO A 452 11.79 14.54 -10.53
N LYS A 453 11.76 14.80 -11.87
CA LYS A 453 10.83 14.09 -12.77
C LYS A 453 11.12 12.58 -12.81
N LEU A 454 12.41 12.20 -12.83
CA LEU A 454 12.82 10.80 -12.79
C LEU A 454 12.38 10.13 -11.49
N VAL A 455 12.61 10.79 -10.34
CA VAL A 455 12.18 10.28 -9.03
C VAL A 455 10.66 10.11 -8.99
N GLN A 456 9.91 11.13 -9.38
CA GLN A 456 8.45 11.09 -9.41
C GLN A 456 7.93 9.96 -10.31
N ARG A 457 8.52 9.78 -11.50
CA ARG A 457 8.13 8.75 -12.47
C ARG A 457 8.34 7.35 -11.91
N GLN A 458 9.51 7.06 -11.30
CA GLN A 458 9.79 5.76 -10.71
C GLN A 458 8.96 5.49 -9.45
N ALA A 459 8.66 6.52 -8.64
CA ALA A 459 7.74 6.38 -7.50
C ALA A 459 6.32 5.96 -7.96
N PHE A 460 5.80 6.57 -9.02
CA PHE A 460 4.52 6.16 -9.60
C PHE A 460 4.58 4.77 -10.24
N ALA A 461 5.70 4.44 -10.89
CA ALA A 461 5.90 3.10 -11.46
C ALA A 461 5.84 2.04 -10.35
N GLY A 462 6.52 2.25 -9.22
CA GLY A 462 6.48 1.36 -8.06
C GLY A 462 5.06 1.14 -7.54
N LEU A 463 4.26 2.21 -7.35
CA LEU A 463 2.87 2.10 -6.94
C LEU A 463 2.01 1.27 -7.91
N LEU A 464 2.25 1.40 -9.21
CA LEU A 464 1.47 0.67 -10.23
C LEU A 464 1.91 -0.78 -10.36
N TRP A 465 3.20 -1.07 -10.27
CA TRP A 465 3.75 -2.42 -10.17
C TRP A 465 3.43 -3.09 -8.82
N GLY A 466 3.27 -2.32 -7.75
CA GLY A 466 2.88 -2.77 -6.42
C GLY A 466 1.44 -3.28 -6.30
N LYS A 467 0.63 -3.25 -7.37
CA LYS A 467 -0.70 -3.88 -7.41
C LYS A 467 -0.55 -5.40 -7.47
N GLU A 468 -1.28 -6.11 -6.59
CA GLU A 468 -1.24 -7.58 -6.55
C GLU A 468 -2.65 -8.18 -6.54
N SER A 469 -2.81 -9.33 -7.19
CA SER A 469 -4.02 -10.16 -7.07
C SER A 469 -3.96 -10.94 -5.76
N TYR A 470 -4.68 -10.43 -4.77
CA TYR A 470 -4.68 -10.97 -3.42
C TYR A 470 -5.89 -11.87 -3.20
N HIS A 471 -5.62 -13.16 -2.93
CA HIS A 471 -6.64 -14.16 -2.61
C HIS A 471 -6.36 -14.83 -1.27
N TYR A 472 -7.34 -14.79 -0.33
CA TYR A 472 -7.24 -15.46 0.96
C TYR A 472 -8.62 -15.75 1.55
N ASP A 473 -8.87 -16.99 1.98
CA ASP A 473 -10.10 -17.46 2.61
C ASP A 473 -9.72 -18.14 3.92
N VAL A 474 -9.95 -17.47 5.05
CA VAL A 474 -9.55 -17.96 6.38
C VAL A 474 -10.25 -19.28 6.72
N GLY A 475 -11.51 -19.45 6.35
CA GLY A 475 -12.23 -20.70 6.60
C GLY A 475 -11.59 -21.89 5.89
N ARG A 476 -11.16 -21.70 4.63
CA ARG A 476 -10.42 -22.73 3.86
C ARG A 476 -9.00 -22.94 4.40
N TRP A 477 -8.32 -21.84 4.74
CA TRP A 477 -6.98 -21.90 5.30
C TRP A 477 -6.96 -22.69 6.61
N LEU A 478 -7.90 -22.48 7.53
CA LEU A 478 -8.02 -23.22 8.80
C LEU A 478 -8.25 -24.72 8.57
N ARG A 479 -9.06 -25.11 7.57
CA ARG A 479 -9.29 -26.53 7.23
C ARG A 479 -8.05 -27.22 6.65
N GLY A 480 -7.07 -26.45 6.22
CA GLY A 480 -5.84 -26.94 5.62
C GLY A 480 -5.94 -27.15 4.10
N ASP A 481 -4.83 -27.60 3.56
CA ASP A 481 -4.64 -27.90 2.16
C ASP A 481 -4.78 -29.41 1.93
N PRO A 482 -5.68 -29.88 1.02
CA PRO A 482 -5.84 -31.31 0.73
C PRO A 482 -4.58 -32.01 0.24
N THR A 483 -3.60 -31.25 -0.29
CA THR A 483 -2.32 -31.77 -0.78
C THR A 483 -1.22 -31.75 0.28
N GLN A 484 -1.54 -31.32 1.49
CA GLN A 484 -0.64 -31.23 2.63
C GLN A 484 -1.09 -32.17 3.76
N PRO A 485 -0.24 -32.45 4.74
CA PRO A 485 -0.67 -33.14 5.95
C PRO A 485 -1.86 -32.42 6.61
N LYS A 486 -2.77 -33.21 7.19
CA LYS A 486 -3.93 -32.64 7.89
C LYS A 486 -3.45 -31.73 9.02
N PRO A 487 -3.97 -30.49 9.13
CA PRO A 487 -3.61 -29.58 10.20
C PRO A 487 -3.85 -30.18 11.59
N ASP A 488 -2.99 -29.82 12.53
CA ASP A 488 -3.18 -30.12 13.95
C ASP A 488 -4.42 -29.40 14.51
N ALA A 489 -5.03 -29.97 15.53
CA ALA A 489 -6.23 -29.41 16.16
C ALA A 489 -5.97 -28.03 16.81
N SER A 490 -4.75 -27.75 17.26
CA SER A 490 -4.31 -26.47 17.81
C SER A 490 -4.49 -25.31 16.84
N ARG A 491 -4.43 -25.56 15.52
CA ARG A 491 -4.65 -24.54 14.49
C ARG A 491 -6.03 -23.84 14.61
N TYR A 492 -7.06 -24.57 15.07
CA TYR A 492 -8.38 -23.99 15.25
C TYR A 492 -8.50 -23.09 16.51
N GLN A 493 -7.44 -22.99 17.29
CA GLN A 493 -7.29 -22.10 18.44
C GLN A 493 -6.13 -21.11 18.27
N GLY A 494 -5.38 -21.23 17.19
CA GLY A 494 -4.27 -20.36 16.81
C GLY A 494 -4.70 -19.07 16.13
N ARG A 495 -3.78 -18.44 15.36
CA ARG A 495 -4.09 -17.20 14.63
C ARG A 495 -5.28 -17.36 13.67
N ASN A 496 -6.03 -16.27 13.47
CA ASN A 496 -7.16 -16.17 12.51
C ASN A 496 -8.40 -17.03 12.84
N HIS A 497 -8.42 -17.80 13.96
CA HIS A 497 -9.55 -18.66 14.31
C HIS A 497 -10.81 -17.87 14.69
N ASP A 498 -10.67 -16.67 15.17
CA ASP A 498 -11.73 -15.82 15.71
C ASP A 498 -12.55 -15.09 14.64
N TRP A 499 -12.05 -15.03 13.38
CA TRP A 499 -12.80 -14.46 12.26
C TRP A 499 -12.68 -15.31 10.97
N ARG A 500 -13.44 -16.40 10.93
CA ARG A 500 -13.43 -17.39 9.83
C ARG A 500 -14.06 -16.91 8.52
N TYR A 501 -14.70 -15.73 8.53
CA TYR A 501 -15.44 -15.20 7.40
C TYR A 501 -14.64 -14.20 6.56
N LEU A 502 -13.40 -13.93 6.91
CA LEU A 502 -12.51 -13.14 6.06
C LEU A 502 -12.32 -13.91 4.73
N HIS A 503 -12.64 -13.24 3.63
CA HIS A 503 -12.53 -13.79 2.28
C HIS A 503 -12.15 -12.69 1.30
N ASN A 504 -10.88 -12.63 0.93
CA ASN A 504 -10.34 -11.64 0.01
C ASN A 504 -10.16 -12.26 -1.37
N SER A 505 -10.44 -11.52 -2.43
CA SER A 505 -10.18 -11.90 -3.83
C SER A 505 -10.22 -10.67 -4.73
N ASP A 506 -9.29 -9.75 -4.51
CA ASP A 506 -9.28 -8.43 -5.15
C ASP A 506 -7.86 -8.04 -5.59
N ILE A 507 -7.75 -7.04 -6.47
CA ILE A 507 -6.48 -6.37 -6.72
C ILE A 507 -6.30 -5.32 -5.64
N ILE A 508 -5.23 -5.40 -4.86
CA ILE A 508 -4.87 -4.42 -3.84
C ILE A 508 -3.48 -3.83 -4.08
N SER A 509 -3.27 -2.61 -3.57
CA SER A 509 -1.97 -1.95 -3.55
C SER A 509 -1.20 -2.45 -2.35
N MET A 510 -0.12 -3.21 -2.59
CA MET A 510 0.75 -3.74 -1.54
C MET A 510 1.74 -2.69 -1.04
N PRO A 511 2.17 -2.77 0.23
CA PRO A 511 3.33 -2.01 0.70
C PRO A 511 4.58 -2.39 -0.09
N ASP A 512 4.93 -3.65 -0.04
CA ASP A 512 5.98 -4.29 -0.82
C ASP A 512 5.53 -5.70 -1.21
N LYS A 513 5.70 -6.09 -2.48
CA LYS A 513 5.31 -7.42 -2.97
C LYS A 513 6.26 -8.53 -2.53
N TRP A 514 7.43 -8.16 -2.05
CA TRP A 514 8.43 -9.09 -1.58
C TRP A 514 8.33 -9.30 -0.05
N GLU A 515 8.56 -8.26 0.77
CA GLU A 515 8.68 -8.39 2.22
C GLU A 515 7.33 -8.39 2.93
N TYR A 516 6.37 -7.60 2.43
CA TYR A 516 5.03 -7.47 3.01
C TYR A 516 3.93 -7.86 2.01
N PRO A 517 3.89 -9.13 1.53
CA PRO A 517 2.93 -9.61 0.53
C PRO A 517 1.56 -9.92 1.16
N TRP A 518 1.05 -9.02 1.98
CA TRP A 518 -0.26 -9.07 2.63
C TRP A 518 -0.95 -7.71 2.60
N TYR A 519 -2.25 -7.66 2.90
CA TYR A 519 -2.89 -6.36 2.99
C TYR A 519 -2.42 -5.63 4.26
N ALA A 520 -2.17 -4.31 4.15
CA ALA A 520 -1.75 -3.47 5.25
C ALA A 520 -2.65 -2.25 5.31
N ALA A 521 -3.43 -2.12 6.40
CA ALA A 521 -4.55 -1.19 6.44
C ALA A 521 -4.13 0.28 6.40
N TRP A 522 -3.10 0.67 7.16
CA TRP A 522 -2.69 2.07 7.17
C TRP A 522 -1.74 2.43 6.04
N ASP A 523 -0.91 1.51 5.58
CA ASP A 523 -0.05 1.68 4.40
C ASP A 523 -0.89 2.04 3.17
N LEU A 524 -1.94 1.25 2.90
CA LEU A 524 -2.88 1.48 1.81
C LEU A 524 -3.46 2.91 1.82
N ALA A 525 -3.75 3.44 3.00
CA ALA A 525 -4.28 4.80 3.13
C ALA A 525 -3.31 5.84 2.58
N PHE A 526 -2.01 5.72 2.89
CA PHE A 526 -0.97 6.60 2.35
C PHE A 526 -0.74 6.38 0.85
N HIS A 527 -0.74 5.11 0.39
CA HIS A 527 -0.65 4.79 -1.05
C HIS A 527 -1.72 5.51 -1.86
N CYS A 528 -2.96 5.51 -1.37
CA CYS A 528 -4.10 6.11 -2.04
C CYS A 528 -3.93 7.62 -2.26
N VAL A 529 -3.20 8.32 -1.40
CA VAL A 529 -2.95 9.78 -1.56
C VAL A 529 -2.05 10.05 -2.77
N ALA A 530 -0.95 9.31 -2.91
CA ALA A 530 -0.08 9.42 -4.08
C ALA A 530 -0.75 8.84 -5.34
N MET A 531 -1.45 7.69 -5.21
CA MET A 531 -2.19 7.05 -6.31
C MET A 531 -3.28 7.95 -6.89
N ALA A 532 -3.92 8.78 -6.07
CA ALA A 532 -4.98 9.69 -6.52
C ALA A 532 -4.50 10.73 -7.54
N LEU A 533 -3.19 10.99 -7.63
CA LEU A 533 -2.61 11.89 -8.65
C LEU A 533 -2.65 11.28 -10.05
N ILE A 534 -2.63 9.95 -10.16
CA ILE A 534 -2.52 9.23 -11.44
C ILE A 534 -3.73 8.35 -11.74
N ASP A 535 -4.37 7.75 -10.71
CA ASP A 535 -5.56 6.91 -10.84
C ASP A 535 -6.53 7.16 -9.65
N PRO A 536 -7.25 8.31 -9.64
CA PRO A 536 -8.13 8.65 -8.53
C PRO A 536 -9.29 7.67 -8.34
N LYS A 537 -9.70 6.96 -9.41
CA LYS A 537 -10.75 5.95 -9.31
C LYS A 537 -10.27 4.73 -8.53
N PHE A 538 -9.09 4.20 -8.87
CA PHE A 538 -8.51 3.06 -8.15
C PHE A 538 -8.25 3.43 -6.68
N ALA A 539 -7.70 4.61 -6.39
CA ALA A 539 -7.48 5.07 -5.02
C ALA A 539 -8.78 5.10 -4.20
N LYS A 540 -9.87 5.65 -4.74
CA LYS A 540 -11.20 5.63 -4.10
C LYS A 540 -11.74 4.22 -3.89
N ASP A 541 -11.58 3.35 -4.89
CA ASP A 541 -12.06 1.97 -4.82
C ASP A 541 -11.30 1.16 -3.75
N GLN A 542 -10.00 1.38 -3.58
CA GLN A 542 -9.20 0.74 -2.52
C GLN A 542 -9.67 1.14 -1.12
N LEU A 543 -9.90 2.44 -0.88
CA LEU A 543 -10.39 2.93 0.41
C LEU A 543 -11.79 2.38 0.74
N VAL A 544 -12.65 2.22 -0.25
CA VAL A 544 -13.96 1.59 -0.06
C VAL A 544 -13.83 0.07 0.14
N LEU A 545 -12.86 -0.57 -0.54
CA LEU A 545 -12.64 -2.01 -0.48
C LEU A 545 -12.35 -2.47 0.95
N PHE A 546 -11.40 -1.83 1.63
CA PHE A 546 -10.99 -2.21 2.99
C PHE A 546 -12.09 -1.99 4.04
N LEU A 547 -13.09 -1.19 3.73
CA LEU A 547 -14.28 -0.99 4.59
C LEU A 547 -15.44 -1.93 4.23
N ARG A 548 -15.22 -2.96 3.39
CA ARG A 548 -16.24 -3.97 3.08
C ARG A 548 -16.25 -5.09 4.12
N GLU A 549 -17.36 -5.79 4.15
CA GLU A 549 -17.69 -6.82 5.14
C GLU A 549 -16.69 -8.00 5.18
N TRP A 550 -15.91 -8.20 4.12
CA TRP A 550 -14.88 -9.25 4.02
C TRP A 550 -13.44 -8.74 4.19
N TYR A 551 -13.28 -7.46 4.56
CA TYR A 551 -12.03 -6.84 5.01
C TYR A 551 -12.17 -6.23 6.41
N MET A 552 -13.34 -5.71 6.77
CA MET A 552 -13.66 -5.14 8.06
C MET A 552 -14.57 -6.10 8.83
N ARG A 553 -14.26 -6.38 10.08
CA ARG A 553 -15.07 -7.26 10.94
C ARG A 553 -16.47 -6.68 11.18
N PRO A 554 -17.48 -7.52 11.48
CA PRO A 554 -18.85 -7.06 11.74
C PRO A 554 -18.97 -6.05 12.89
N ASN A 555 -18.03 -6.06 13.86
CA ASN A 555 -17.97 -5.10 14.96
C ASN A 555 -17.38 -3.73 14.55
N GLY A 556 -16.93 -3.57 13.30
CA GLY A 556 -16.31 -2.35 12.77
C GLY A 556 -14.78 -2.32 12.85
N GLN A 557 -14.13 -3.34 13.41
CA GLN A 557 -12.68 -3.43 13.45
C GLN A 557 -12.11 -3.62 12.04
N LEU A 558 -11.12 -2.79 11.67
CA LEU A 558 -10.24 -3.01 10.54
C LEU A 558 -8.92 -3.54 11.09
N PRO A 559 -8.60 -4.83 10.90
CA PRO A 559 -7.32 -5.39 11.34
C PRO A 559 -6.14 -4.71 10.64
N ALA A 560 -4.98 -4.67 11.31
CA ALA A 560 -3.76 -4.14 10.70
C ALA A 560 -3.37 -4.94 9.45
N TYR A 561 -3.43 -6.25 9.56
CA TYR A 561 -3.08 -7.25 8.52
C TYR A 561 -3.73 -8.60 8.86
N GLU A 562 -3.58 -9.58 7.97
CA GLU A 562 -4.16 -10.91 8.18
C GLU A 562 -3.31 -11.85 9.07
N TRP A 563 -2.16 -11.43 9.51
CA TRP A 563 -1.31 -12.21 10.40
C TRP A 563 -1.93 -12.37 11.79
N ASN A 564 -2.36 -11.25 12.38
CA ASN A 564 -2.94 -11.21 13.71
C ASN A 564 -4.11 -10.22 13.75
N PHE A 565 -5.33 -10.71 13.87
CA PHE A 565 -6.53 -9.86 13.85
C PHE A 565 -6.72 -9.02 15.11
N SER A 566 -5.96 -9.24 16.18
CA SER A 566 -6.00 -8.38 17.37
C SER A 566 -5.26 -7.07 17.17
N ASP A 567 -4.28 -7.03 16.29
CA ASP A 567 -3.49 -5.84 15.99
C ASP A 567 -4.27 -4.87 15.11
N VAL A 568 -4.12 -3.59 15.38
CA VAL A 568 -4.74 -2.51 14.62
C VAL A 568 -3.74 -1.42 14.35
N ASN A 569 -3.89 -0.79 13.20
CA ASN A 569 -3.11 0.37 12.80
C ASN A 569 -3.81 1.67 13.18
N PRO A 570 -3.11 2.81 13.20
CA PRO A 570 -3.73 4.12 13.36
C PRO A 570 -4.91 4.33 12.39
N PRO A 571 -6.01 4.97 12.83
CA PRO A 571 -7.21 5.14 12.00
C PRO A 571 -7.06 6.26 10.94
N VAL A 572 -5.99 6.24 10.14
CA VAL A 572 -5.69 7.23 9.10
C VAL A 572 -6.56 7.07 7.85
N HIS A 573 -7.43 6.07 7.82
CA HIS A 573 -8.28 5.80 6.66
C HIS A 573 -9.26 6.94 6.35
N ALA A 574 -9.77 7.62 7.39
CA ALA A 574 -10.63 8.79 7.24
C ALA A 574 -9.87 9.98 6.62
N TRP A 575 -8.67 10.26 7.11
CA TRP A 575 -7.76 11.25 6.54
C TRP A 575 -7.50 10.99 5.05
N ALA A 576 -7.12 9.76 4.70
CA ALA A 576 -6.86 9.40 3.32
C ALA A 576 -8.10 9.57 2.42
N ALA A 577 -9.28 9.16 2.91
CA ALA A 577 -10.53 9.31 2.18
C ALA A 577 -10.85 10.78 1.89
N TRP A 578 -10.66 11.65 2.89
CA TRP A 578 -10.83 13.08 2.73
C TRP A 578 -9.81 13.70 1.75
N ARG A 579 -8.53 13.33 1.86
CA ARG A 579 -7.46 13.80 0.95
C ARG A 579 -7.70 13.34 -0.49
N VAL A 580 -8.01 12.06 -0.70
CA VAL A 580 -8.32 11.49 -2.02
C VAL A 580 -9.55 12.15 -2.64
N TYR A 581 -10.60 12.42 -1.85
CA TYR A 581 -11.76 13.18 -2.31
C TYR A 581 -11.35 14.55 -2.85
N LYS A 582 -10.56 15.33 -2.09
CA LYS A 582 -10.12 16.68 -2.49
C LYS A 582 -9.19 16.65 -3.70
N ILE A 583 -8.23 15.71 -3.75
CA ILE A 583 -7.31 15.55 -4.89
C ILE A 583 -8.10 15.19 -6.16
N ALA A 584 -9.01 14.21 -6.06
CA ALA A 584 -9.83 13.77 -7.19
C ALA A 584 -10.75 14.90 -7.69
N ALA A 585 -11.38 15.65 -6.78
CA ALA A 585 -12.25 16.79 -7.13
C ALA A 585 -11.46 17.86 -7.89
N ARG A 586 -10.23 18.17 -7.49
CA ARG A 586 -9.34 19.13 -8.18
C ARG A 586 -8.98 18.64 -9.59
N ILE A 587 -8.56 17.39 -9.74
CA ILE A 587 -8.15 16.82 -11.03
C ILE A 587 -9.35 16.70 -11.99
N GLN A 588 -10.48 16.19 -11.49
CA GLN A 588 -11.70 15.95 -12.28
C GLN A 588 -12.59 17.20 -12.41
N LYS A 589 -12.23 18.31 -11.76
CA LYS A 589 -13.00 19.54 -11.68
C LYS A 589 -14.46 19.32 -11.20
N LYS A 590 -14.69 18.23 -10.49
CA LYS A 590 -16.00 17.82 -9.97
C LYS A 590 -15.84 16.97 -8.70
N PRO A 591 -16.50 17.33 -7.59
CA PRO A 591 -16.51 16.52 -6.38
C PRO A 591 -17.32 15.23 -6.57
N ASP A 592 -16.80 14.12 -6.05
CA ASP A 592 -17.48 12.81 -6.06
C ASP A 592 -18.21 12.57 -4.74
N ARG A 593 -19.34 13.24 -4.58
CA ARG A 593 -20.16 13.12 -3.37
C ARG A 593 -20.59 11.67 -3.08
N ALA A 594 -20.86 10.87 -4.11
CA ALA A 594 -21.28 9.48 -3.92
C ALA A 594 -20.18 8.64 -3.24
N PHE A 595 -18.93 8.86 -3.62
CA PHE A 595 -17.78 8.27 -2.91
C PHE A 595 -17.74 8.74 -1.45
N LEU A 596 -17.86 10.05 -1.19
CA LEU A 596 -17.75 10.62 0.15
C LEU A 596 -18.86 10.07 1.08
N VAL A 597 -20.10 10.04 0.64
CA VAL A 597 -21.24 9.46 1.37
C VAL A 597 -20.98 7.99 1.71
N ARG A 598 -20.51 7.22 0.71
CA ARG A 598 -20.28 5.78 0.86
C ARG A 598 -19.18 5.49 1.87
N VAL A 599 -18.05 6.18 1.80
CA VAL A 599 -16.92 5.95 2.70
C VAL A 599 -17.25 6.44 4.11
N PHE A 600 -17.94 7.57 4.24
CA PHE A 600 -18.35 8.15 5.51
C PHE A 600 -19.22 7.17 6.33
N HIS A 601 -20.27 6.61 5.72
CA HIS A 601 -21.15 5.66 6.42
C HIS A 601 -20.40 4.40 6.89
N LYS A 602 -19.45 3.92 6.13
CA LYS A 602 -18.63 2.76 6.52
C LYS A 602 -17.64 3.11 7.63
N LEU A 603 -17.05 4.30 7.57
CA LEU A 603 -16.16 4.80 8.62
C LEU A 603 -16.88 5.02 9.96
N LEU A 604 -18.20 5.32 9.96
CA LEU A 604 -18.99 5.37 11.20
C LEU A 604 -18.94 4.05 11.98
N LEU A 605 -18.94 2.90 11.30
CA LEU A 605 -18.82 1.59 11.96
C LEU A 605 -17.42 1.42 12.57
N ASN A 606 -16.39 1.79 11.85
CA ASN A 606 -15.02 1.73 12.34
C ASN A 606 -14.80 2.70 13.51
N PHE A 607 -15.34 3.93 13.41
CA PHE A 607 -15.30 4.91 14.48
C PHE A 607 -15.96 4.39 15.77
N THR A 608 -17.11 3.74 15.64
CA THR A 608 -17.82 3.15 16.80
C THR A 608 -16.99 2.07 17.48
N TRP A 609 -16.29 1.23 16.72
CA TRP A 609 -15.38 0.24 17.27
C TRP A 609 -14.26 0.90 18.08
N TRP A 610 -13.63 1.95 17.55
CA TRP A 610 -12.57 2.69 18.22
C TRP A 610 -13.06 3.38 19.50
N VAL A 611 -14.21 4.06 19.47
CA VAL A 611 -14.79 4.72 20.63
C VAL A 611 -15.06 3.74 21.78
N ASN A 612 -15.33 2.46 21.48
CA ASN A 612 -15.52 1.42 22.49
C ASN A 612 -14.20 0.87 23.09
N ARG A 613 -13.04 1.33 22.64
CA ARG A 613 -11.72 1.01 23.20
C ARG A 613 -11.19 2.09 24.15
N LYS A 614 -12.07 2.77 24.83
CA LYS A 614 -11.70 3.68 25.91
C LYS A 614 -11.10 2.93 27.08
N ASP A 615 -10.37 3.69 27.91
CA ASP A 615 -9.90 3.21 29.21
C ASP A 615 -11.05 2.66 30.08
N PRO A 616 -10.77 1.72 31.00
CA PRO A 616 -11.79 1.13 31.86
C PRO A 616 -12.52 2.14 32.76
N THR A 617 -11.92 3.30 33.02
CA THR A 617 -12.44 4.37 33.87
C THR A 617 -13.31 5.39 33.13
N GLY A 618 -13.34 5.36 31.79
CA GLY A 618 -14.16 6.22 30.96
C GLY A 618 -13.68 7.68 30.87
N LYS A 619 -12.41 7.94 31.09
CA LYS A 619 -11.79 9.29 31.07
C LYS A 619 -11.61 9.88 29.65
N ASN A 620 -11.97 9.16 28.58
CA ASN A 620 -11.77 9.50 27.17
C ASN A 620 -10.29 9.46 26.73
N VAL A 621 -9.46 8.72 27.42
CA VAL A 621 -8.14 8.30 26.96
C VAL A 621 -8.28 6.97 26.22
N PHE A 622 -7.44 6.67 25.26
CA PHE A 622 -7.52 5.44 24.48
C PHE A 622 -6.29 4.57 24.71
N GLU A 623 -6.52 3.33 25.07
CA GLU A 623 -5.52 2.27 25.12
C GLU A 623 -5.47 1.64 23.72
N GLY A 624 -4.55 2.09 22.88
CA GLY A 624 -4.46 1.63 21.49
C GLY A 624 -3.86 0.23 21.34
N GLY A 625 -3.00 -0.17 22.27
CA GLY A 625 -2.14 -1.34 22.11
C GLY A 625 -1.11 -1.11 21.00
N PHE A 626 -0.94 -2.09 20.12
CA PHE A 626 -0.13 -1.93 18.91
C PHE A 626 -0.76 -0.91 17.95
N LEU A 627 0.04 0.04 17.48
CA LEU A 627 -0.37 1.12 16.58
C LEU A 627 0.68 1.39 15.48
N GLY A 628 1.33 0.34 14.96
CA GLY A 628 2.26 0.44 13.85
C GLY A 628 3.58 1.15 14.13
N LEU A 629 3.89 1.46 15.39
CA LEU A 629 5.16 2.04 15.83
C LEU A 629 5.96 0.98 16.60
N ASP A 630 6.42 -0.03 15.95
CA ASP A 630 6.83 -1.33 16.47
C ASP A 630 7.65 -1.27 17.78
N ASN A 631 8.89 -0.79 17.71
CA ASN A 631 9.81 -0.77 18.86
C ASN A 631 9.96 0.60 19.54
N ILE A 632 9.04 1.55 19.26
CA ILE A 632 9.19 2.95 19.73
C ILE A 632 9.15 3.11 21.25
N GLY A 633 8.42 2.21 21.91
CA GLY A 633 8.24 2.23 23.37
C GLY A 633 9.27 1.44 24.14
N VAL A 634 9.07 1.39 25.45
CA VAL A 634 9.86 0.57 26.40
C VAL A 634 9.38 -0.88 26.39
N PHE A 635 8.11 -1.09 26.05
CA PHE A 635 7.43 -2.39 26.04
C PHE A 635 6.96 -2.73 24.62
N ASP A 636 6.84 -4.02 24.36
CA ASP A 636 6.11 -4.54 23.21
C ASP A 636 4.61 -4.26 23.39
N ARG A 637 4.08 -3.32 22.59
CA ARG A 637 2.68 -2.87 22.67
C ARG A 637 1.66 -3.93 22.24
N SER A 638 2.09 -5.00 21.56
CA SER A 638 1.25 -6.13 21.19
C SER A 638 0.99 -7.08 22.38
N ARG A 639 1.74 -6.94 23.46
CA ARG A 639 1.65 -7.82 24.62
C ARG A 639 0.99 -7.13 25.81
N PRO A 640 0.13 -7.84 26.55
CA PRO A 640 -0.43 -7.31 27.80
C PRO A 640 0.68 -7.15 28.85
N LEU A 641 0.61 -6.07 29.62
CA LEU A 641 1.43 -5.85 30.80
C LEU A 641 1.03 -6.81 31.96
N SER A 642 1.77 -6.74 33.07
CA SER A 642 1.39 -7.47 34.29
C SER A 642 -0.05 -7.17 34.69
N PRO A 643 -0.81 -8.16 35.23
CA PRO A 643 -2.24 -8.01 35.48
C PRO A 643 -2.61 -6.77 36.27
N GLY A 644 -3.50 -5.95 35.71
CA GLY A 644 -3.97 -4.70 36.30
C GLY A 644 -3.08 -3.48 36.03
N SER A 645 -1.90 -3.64 35.42
CA SER A 645 -1.09 -2.53 34.91
C SER A 645 -1.51 -2.17 33.50
N TYR A 646 -1.50 -0.88 33.14
CA TYR A 646 -1.88 -0.39 31.82
C TYR A 646 -1.14 0.91 31.44
N ILE A 647 -1.14 1.24 30.15
CA ILE A 647 -0.52 2.47 29.63
C ILE A 647 -1.63 3.33 29.02
N GLU A 648 -1.72 4.58 29.46
CA GLU A 648 -2.47 5.62 28.78
C GLU A 648 -1.60 6.19 27.66
N GLN A 649 -2.03 5.97 26.42
CA GLN A 649 -1.24 6.26 25.24
C GLN A 649 -1.53 7.64 24.65
N SER A 650 -0.47 8.45 24.50
CA SER A 650 -0.55 9.77 23.89
C SER A 650 -0.90 9.68 22.39
N ASP A 651 -0.26 8.75 21.66
CA ASP A 651 -0.55 8.54 20.24
C ASP A 651 -1.95 7.96 20.00
N GLY A 652 -2.35 6.90 20.73
CA GLY A 652 -3.66 6.29 20.58
C GLY A 652 -4.80 7.29 20.76
N THR A 653 -4.68 8.13 21.79
CA THR A 653 -5.66 9.19 22.10
C THR A 653 -5.66 10.28 21.01
N SER A 654 -4.48 10.68 20.52
CA SER A 654 -4.33 11.71 19.48
C SER A 654 -4.84 11.23 18.12
N TRP A 655 -4.62 9.96 17.76
CA TRP A 655 -5.18 9.37 16.55
C TRP A 655 -6.71 9.41 16.54
N MET A 656 -7.33 9.20 17.70
CA MET A 656 -8.79 9.32 17.82
C MET A 656 -9.27 10.77 17.69
N ALA A 657 -8.52 11.74 18.20
CA ALA A 657 -8.82 13.16 17.99
C ALA A 657 -8.74 13.53 16.50
N MET A 658 -7.68 13.09 15.80
CA MET A 658 -7.54 13.28 14.35
C MET A 658 -8.70 12.64 13.58
N PHE A 659 -9.10 11.40 13.93
CA PHE A 659 -10.23 10.72 13.31
C PHE A 659 -11.54 11.51 13.49
N CYS A 660 -11.77 12.12 14.68
CA CYS A 660 -12.91 12.99 14.89
C CYS A 660 -12.90 14.18 13.94
N LEU A 661 -11.77 14.85 13.77
CA LEU A 661 -11.66 16.04 12.91
C LEU A 661 -11.83 15.70 11.42
N ASP A 662 -11.28 14.58 10.95
CA ASP A 662 -11.47 14.15 9.57
C ASP A 662 -12.95 13.79 9.30
N MET A 663 -13.60 13.11 10.23
CA MET A 663 -15.04 12.82 10.13
C MET A 663 -15.90 14.08 10.23
N LEU A 664 -15.51 15.04 11.06
CA LEU A 664 -16.15 16.38 11.13
C LEU A 664 -16.08 17.08 9.78
N SER A 665 -14.89 17.17 9.18
CA SER A 665 -14.69 17.81 7.87
C SER A 665 -15.53 17.16 6.77
N MET A 666 -15.60 15.82 6.73
CA MET A 666 -16.47 15.08 5.80
C MET A 666 -17.95 15.34 6.07
N ALA A 667 -18.38 15.36 7.34
CA ALA A 667 -19.77 15.64 7.71
C ALA A 667 -20.19 17.04 7.30
N MET A 668 -19.36 18.07 7.51
CA MET A 668 -19.61 19.44 7.10
C MET A 668 -19.73 19.57 5.57
N GLU A 669 -18.87 18.89 4.81
CA GLU A 669 -18.99 18.86 3.34
C GLU A 669 -20.30 18.22 2.88
N LEU A 670 -20.70 17.11 3.52
CA LEU A 670 -21.96 16.43 3.23
C LEU A 670 -23.17 17.23 3.65
N ALA A 671 -23.09 17.99 4.74
CA ALA A 671 -24.15 18.86 5.25
C ALA A 671 -24.53 20.03 4.31
N ARG A 672 -23.67 20.37 3.34
CA ARG A 672 -23.98 21.37 2.31
C ARG A 672 -25.24 21.05 1.50
N GLU A 673 -25.55 19.76 1.34
CA GLU A 673 -26.72 19.31 0.55
C GLU A 673 -27.76 18.59 1.42
N ASP A 674 -27.34 18.03 2.58
CA ASP A 674 -28.23 17.29 3.47
C ASP A 674 -27.98 17.68 4.93
N PRO A 675 -28.89 18.52 5.53
CA PRO A 675 -28.74 19.00 6.90
C PRO A 675 -28.68 17.92 7.99
N ALA A 676 -29.07 16.66 7.69
CA ALA A 676 -28.93 15.55 8.64
C ALA A 676 -27.49 15.31 9.07
N TYR A 677 -26.51 15.67 8.24
CA TYR A 677 -25.09 15.55 8.61
C TYR A 677 -24.60 16.60 9.61
N GLU A 678 -25.37 17.70 9.85
CA GLU A 678 -25.01 18.69 10.88
C GLU A 678 -25.07 18.11 12.29
N ASP A 679 -26.02 17.22 12.55
CA ASP A 679 -26.13 16.52 13.86
C ASP A 679 -24.94 15.61 14.08
N VAL A 680 -24.50 14.91 13.03
CA VAL A 680 -23.33 14.01 13.09
C VAL A 680 -22.05 14.83 13.24
N ALA A 681 -21.93 15.97 12.56
CA ALA A 681 -20.80 16.90 12.71
C ALA A 681 -20.70 17.38 14.18
N SER A 682 -21.83 17.74 14.81
CA SER A 682 -21.87 18.12 16.23
C SER A 682 -21.35 17.00 17.15
N LYS A 683 -21.65 15.74 16.83
CA LYS A 683 -21.17 14.58 17.61
C LYS A 683 -19.64 14.43 17.52
N PHE A 684 -19.04 14.57 16.34
CA PHE A 684 -17.59 14.51 16.18
C PHE A 684 -16.87 15.66 16.86
N PHE A 685 -17.44 16.87 16.79
CA PHE A 685 -16.95 18.04 17.51
C PHE A 685 -16.93 17.79 19.04
N GLU A 686 -18.04 17.32 19.62
CA GLU A 686 -18.12 16.99 21.06
C GLU A 686 -17.09 15.93 21.46
N HIS A 687 -16.93 14.85 20.68
CA HIS A 687 -15.92 13.82 20.94
C HIS A 687 -14.51 14.38 20.89
N PHE A 688 -14.19 15.21 19.87
CA PHE A 688 -12.89 15.86 19.77
C PHE A 688 -12.60 16.69 21.03
N ILE A 689 -13.53 17.51 21.48
CA ILE A 689 -13.34 18.35 22.66
C ILE A 689 -13.10 17.53 23.93
N TYR A 690 -13.85 16.46 24.14
CA TYR A 690 -13.64 15.59 25.30
C TYR A 690 -12.29 14.87 25.26
N ILE A 691 -11.84 14.40 24.08
CA ILE A 691 -10.53 13.79 23.91
C ILE A 691 -9.42 14.82 24.16
N SER A 692 -9.52 16.01 23.59
CA SER A 692 -8.54 17.07 23.77
C SER A 692 -8.42 17.52 25.23
N SER A 693 -9.55 17.56 25.94
CA SER A 693 -9.56 17.84 27.38
C SER A 693 -8.85 16.73 28.17
N ALA A 694 -9.13 15.45 27.86
CA ALA A 694 -8.48 14.31 28.50
C ALA A 694 -6.96 14.26 28.29
N MET A 695 -6.46 14.64 27.11
CA MET A 695 -5.04 14.75 26.83
C MET A 695 -4.30 15.73 27.74
N ASN A 696 -4.99 16.76 28.21
CA ASN A 696 -4.41 17.84 29.00
C ASN A 696 -4.70 17.73 30.51
N ASP A 697 -5.82 17.11 30.89
CA ASP A 697 -6.18 16.82 32.29
C ASP A 697 -7.12 15.61 32.37
N MET A 698 -6.61 14.47 32.77
CA MET A 698 -7.35 13.22 32.88
C MET A 698 -8.38 13.27 34.00
N GLY A 699 -9.58 13.79 33.68
CA GLY A 699 -10.73 13.79 34.59
C GLY A 699 -10.61 14.64 35.83
N GLY A 700 -9.87 15.74 35.75
CA GLY A 700 -9.67 16.70 36.86
C GLY A 700 -8.72 16.18 37.94
N SER A 701 -7.91 15.18 37.64
CA SER A 701 -6.93 14.60 38.56
C SER A 701 -5.61 15.40 38.65
N GLY A 702 -5.44 16.39 37.77
CA GLY A 702 -4.18 17.14 37.62
C GLY A 702 -3.04 16.33 36.99
N ILE A 703 -3.34 15.14 36.48
CA ILE A 703 -2.43 14.29 35.73
C ILE A 703 -2.92 14.29 34.28
N GLY A 704 -2.10 14.76 33.35
CA GLY A 704 -2.34 14.75 31.90
C GLY A 704 -1.22 14.00 31.18
N LEU A 705 -1.40 13.76 29.90
CA LEU A 705 -0.34 13.26 29.01
C LEU A 705 0.67 14.38 28.65
N TRP A 706 0.31 15.64 28.92
CA TRP A 706 1.19 16.80 28.78
C TRP A 706 2.06 17.01 30.03
N ASP A 707 3.37 17.02 29.83
CA ASP A 707 4.32 17.40 30.90
C ASP A 707 4.61 18.91 30.82
N GLU A 708 4.16 19.66 31.83
CA GLU A 708 4.29 21.13 31.85
C GLU A 708 5.73 21.59 31.99
N LYS A 709 6.59 20.81 32.65
CA LYS A 709 8.00 21.15 32.80
C LYS A 709 8.76 21.01 31.48
N ASP A 710 8.62 19.89 30.82
CA ASP A 710 9.33 19.58 29.59
C ASP A 710 8.66 20.25 28.38
N GLY A 711 7.35 20.51 28.42
CA GLY A 711 6.60 21.06 27.29
C GLY A 711 6.45 20.05 26.16
N PHE A 712 6.12 18.81 26.53
CA PHE A 712 6.02 17.70 25.60
C PHE A 712 4.95 16.70 26.06
N TYR A 713 4.39 15.91 25.15
CA TYR A 713 3.43 14.84 25.46
C TYR A 713 4.17 13.52 25.67
N TYR A 714 3.72 12.75 26.69
CA TYR A 714 4.28 11.45 27.04
C TYR A 714 3.16 10.45 27.34
N ASP A 715 3.45 9.17 27.13
CA ASP A 715 2.65 8.08 27.66
C ASP A 715 2.75 8.02 29.19
N VAL A 716 1.73 7.49 29.84
CA VAL A 716 1.69 7.34 31.30
C VAL A 716 1.43 5.89 31.66
N LEU A 717 2.36 5.28 32.41
CA LEU A 717 2.26 3.91 32.89
C LEU A 717 1.61 3.89 34.28
N HIS A 718 0.58 3.10 34.44
CA HIS A 718 -0.05 2.78 35.74
C HIS A 718 0.36 1.39 36.19
N MET A 719 1.08 1.30 37.32
CA MET A 719 1.55 0.04 37.90
C MET A 719 0.57 -0.49 38.94
N ALA A 720 0.01 -1.69 38.73
CA ALA A 720 -0.91 -2.31 39.69
C ALA A 720 -0.18 -2.75 40.98
N SER A 721 1.05 -3.20 40.87
CA SER A 721 1.88 -3.73 41.96
C SER A 721 2.26 -2.65 42.99
N THR A 722 2.67 -1.47 42.55
CA THR A 722 3.15 -0.36 43.37
C THR A 722 2.11 0.75 43.53
N ARG A 723 1.08 0.78 42.69
CA ARG A 723 0.09 1.87 42.53
C ARG A 723 0.70 3.18 42.10
N GLU A 724 1.88 3.13 41.52
CA GLU A 724 2.56 4.30 40.98
C GLU A 724 2.04 4.66 39.59
N THR A 725 2.05 5.96 39.30
CA THR A 725 1.77 6.54 37.99
C THR A 725 3.05 7.16 37.48
N ILE A 726 3.60 6.63 36.36
CA ILE A 726 4.93 6.96 35.88
C ILE A 726 4.82 7.58 34.49
N PRO A 727 5.12 8.89 34.33
CA PRO A 727 5.29 9.50 33.01
C PRO A 727 6.48 8.88 32.28
N MET A 728 6.24 8.31 31.11
CA MET A 728 7.30 7.67 30.31
C MET A 728 7.97 8.72 29.44
N LYS A 729 8.99 9.39 29.97
CA LYS A 729 9.65 10.56 29.36
C LYS A 729 10.55 10.20 28.18
N VAL A 730 9.98 9.52 27.21
CA VAL A 730 10.61 9.20 25.93
C VAL A 730 10.22 10.26 24.91
N ARG A 731 11.15 11.11 24.50
CA ARG A 731 10.94 12.10 23.43
C ARG A 731 10.92 11.39 22.08
N SER A 732 9.74 10.98 21.66
CA SER A 732 9.54 10.22 20.42
C SER A 732 8.38 10.79 19.60
N MET A 733 8.16 10.21 18.44
CA MET A 733 7.03 10.50 17.57
C MET A 733 5.68 10.39 18.30
N VAL A 734 5.57 9.51 19.29
CA VAL A 734 4.36 9.37 20.14
C VAL A 734 3.91 10.72 20.70
N GLY A 735 4.85 11.56 21.18
CA GLY A 735 4.56 12.88 21.69
C GLY A 735 4.41 13.97 20.61
N LEU A 736 4.65 13.68 19.32
CA LEU A 736 4.43 14.59 18.20
C LEU A 736 3.10 14.34 17.49
N ILE A 737 2.54 13.13 17.59
CA ILE A 737 1.25 12.76 16.98
C ILE A 737 0.09 13.69 17.41
N PRO A 738 0.05 14.26 18.64
CA PRO A 738 -0.95 15.27 19.00
C PRO A 738 -1.04 16.47 18.04
N LEU A 739 0.05 16.80 17.34
CA LEU A 739 0.08 17.86 16.34
C LEU A 739 -0.75 17.55 15.09
N PHE A 740 -1.02 16.27 14.80
CA PHE A 740 -1.76 15.86 13.61
C PHE A 740 -3.27 16.12 13.76
N ALA A 741 -3.76 16.13 15.00
CA ALA A 741 -5.16 16.43 15.31
C ALA A 741 -5.40 17.95 15.28
N VAL A 742 -5.46 18.50 14.07
CA VAL A 742 -5.69 19.93 13.81
C VAL A 742 -6.62 20.12 12.61
N GLU A 743 -7.61 21.02 12.75
CA GLU A 743 -8.48 21.45 11.65
C GLU A 743 -8.78 22.93 11.76
N THR A 744 -8.82 23.60 10.61
CA THR A 744 -9.17 25.02 10.50
C THR A 744 -10.46 25.14 9.70
N ILE A 745 -11.46 25.78 10.30
CA ILE A 745 -12.78 25.99 9.68
C ILE A 745 -12.94 27.48 9.34
N ASP A 746 -13.13 27.79 8.08
CA ASP A 746 -13.37 29.14 7.61
C ASP A 746 -14.80 29.60 7.90
N PRO A 747 -15.03 30.93 8.11
CA PRO A 747 -16.37 31.46 8.40
C PRO A 747 -17.42 31.13 7.32
N GLU A 748 -17.00 31.05 6.06
CA GLU A 748 -17.87 30.71 4.93
C GLU A 748 -18.33 29.23 5.00
N GLU A 749 -17.46 28.34 5.47
CA GLU A 749 -17.82 26.93 5.68
C GLU A 749 -18.80 26.81 6.84
N LEU A 750 -18.53 27.51 7.94
CA LEU A 750 -19.38 27.52 9.13
C LEU A 750 -20.76 28.12 8.84
N ALA A 751 -20.84 29.15 7.98
CA ALA A 751 -22.10 29.77 7.55
C ALA A 751 -23.01 28.80 6.76
N ARG A 752 -22.45 27.76 6.15
CA ARG A 752 -23.21 26.76 5.38
C ARG A 752 -23.84 25.68 6.25
N VAL A 753 -23.42 25.57 7.52
CA VAL A 753 -23.89 24.56 8.50
C VAL A 753 -24.43 25.25 9.77
N PRO A 754 -25.56 26.01 9.67
CA PRO A 754 -26.02 26.87 10.76
C PRO A 754 -26.51 26.14 12.00
N ALA A 755 -27.01 24.92 11.89
CA ALA A 755 -27.43 24.13 13.03
C ALA A 755 -26.19 23.61 13.83
N PHE A 756 -25.16 23.14 13.13
CA PHE A 756 -23.88 22.81 13.73
C PHE A 756 -23.28 24.01 14.46
N LYS A 757 -23.22 25.19 13.78
CA LYS A 757 -22.67 26.40 14.39
C LYS A 757 -23.39 26.76 15.69
N ARG A 758 -24.74 26.77 15.71
CA ARG A 758 -25.51 27.05 16.95
C ARG A 758 -25.20 26.07 18.05
N ARG A 759 -25.01 24.77 17.70
CA ARG A 759 -24.68 23.73 18.67
C ARG A 759 -23.26 23.89 19.23
N MET A 760 -22.30 24.22 18.40
CA MET A 760 -20.92 24.54 18.79
C MET A 760 -20.89 25.75 19.73
N ASP A 761 -21.54 26.87 19.34
CA ASP A 761 -21.62 28.09 20.17
C ASP A 761 -22.27 27.80 21.54
N TRP A 762 -23.36 27.01 21.54
CA TRP A 762 -24.03 26.56 22.78
C TRP A 762 -23.11 25.73 23.66
N PHE A 763 -22.39 24.75 23.08
CA PHE A 763 -21.49 23.87 23.79
C PHE A 763 -20.35 24.67 24.45
N LEU A 764 -19.70 25.53 23.71
CA LEU A 764 -18.58 26.35 24.20
C LEU A 764 -19.04 27.33 25.31
N HIS A 765 -20.27 27.84 25.23
CA HIS A 765 -20.84 28.71 26.26
C HIS A 765 -21.12 27.96 27.59
N HIS A 766 -21.57 26.69 27.51
CA HIS A 766 -21.95 25.91 28.69
C HIS A 766 -20.79 25.09 29.27
N HIS A 767 -19.68 24.91 28.51
CA HIS A 767 -18.48 24.18 28.91
C HIS A 767 -17.22 25.04 28.70
N PRO A 768 -17.06 26.18 29.42
CA PRO A 768 -15.97 27.12 29.19
C PRO A 768 -14.58 26.52 29.54
N ASP A 769 -14.52 25.53 30.38
CA ASP A 769 -13.32 24.78 30.75
C ASP A 769 -12.74 24.00 29.56
N THR A 770 -13.58 23.63 28.61
CA THR A 770 -13.16 22.92 27.39
C THR A 770 -12.85 23.87 26.22
N ALA A 771 -13.19 25.15 26.35
CA ALA A 771 -13.04 26.16 25.29
C ALA A 771 -11.56 26.42 24.88
N GLN A 772 -10.59 26.08 25.74
CA GLN A 772 -9.15 26.23 25.44
C GLN A 772 -8.65 25.39 24.24
N HIS A 773 -9.44 24.42 23.77
CA HIS A 773 -9.14 23.57 22.61
C HIS A 773 -9.75 24.11 21.30
N VAL A 774 -10.42 25.26 21.36
CA VAL A 774 -11.02 25.96 20.25
C VAL A 774 -10.51 27.39 20.24
N ASP A 775 -9.70 27.74 19.24
CA ASP A 775 -9.19 29.11 19.08
C ASP A 775 -10.05 29.83 18.00
N MET A 776 -10.60 30.98 18.38
CA MET A 776 -11.39 31.85 17.51
C MET A 776 -10.82 33.28 17.49
N SER A 777 -9.54 33.45 17.83
CA SER A 777 -8.90 34.77 17.92
C SER A 777 -8.65 35.40 16.56
N GLN A 778 -8.61 34.62 15.48
CA GLN A 778 -8.40 35.13 14.12
C GLN A 778 -9.70 35.57 13.49
N ILE A 779 -9.85 36.91 13.27
CA ILE A 779 -11.03 37.52 12.71
C ILE A 779 -10.79 37.89 11.24
N THR A 780 -11.62 37.34 10.36
CA THR A 780 -11.68 37.72 8.94
C THR A 780 -12.82 38.70 8.68
N PRO A 781 -12.91 39.36 7.49
CA PRO A 781 -14.06 40.19 7.12
C PRO A 781 -15.42 39.48 7.16
N GLN A 782 -15.42 38.14 7.04
CA GLN A 782 -16.62 37.30 7.04
C GLN A 782 -16.96 36.75 8.45
N GLY A 783 -16.09 36.96 9.43
CA GLY A 783 -16.27 36.51 10.80
C GLY A 783 -15.03 35.78 11.38
N PRO A 784 -15.16 35.19 12.58
CA PRO A 784 -14.05 34.47 13.20
C PRO A 784 -13.80 33.16 12.46
N ARG A 785 -12.49 32.87 12.19
CA ARG A 785 -12.00 31.56 11.80
C ARG A 785 -11.90 30.66 13.04
N VAL A 786 -12.12 29.37 12.92
CA VAL A 786 -12.08 28.42 14.04
C VAL A 786 -10.92 27.48 13.86
N LEU A 787 -10.04 27.37 14.87
CA LEU A 787 -9.00 26.34 14.95
C LEU A 787 -9.39 25.33 16.03
N LEU A 788 -9.45 24.06 15.65
CA LEU A 788 -9.61 22.92 16.53
C LEU A 788 -8.26 22.22 16.66
N THR A 789 -7.70 22.10 17.87
CA THR A 789 -6.38 21.51 18.10
C THR A 789 -6.24 20.99 19.54
N ILE A 790 -5.51 19.88 19.72
CA ILE A 790 -5.17 19.38 21.06
C ILE A 790 -4.23 20.37 21.76
N ALA A 791 -3.20 20.87 21.05
CA ALA A 791 -2.21 21.76 21.58
C ALA A 791 -2.56 23.23 21.27
N ASN A 792 -2.85 24.05 22.28
CA ASN A 792 -3.01 25.47 22.10
C ASN A 792 -1.72 26.16 21.63
N ARG A 793 -1.78 27.45 21.27
CA ARG A 793 -0.65 28.21 20.72
C ARG A 793 0.62 28.11 21.58
N GLN A 794 0.52 28.23 22.91
CA GLN A 794 1.67 28.16 23.80
C GLN A 794 2.34 26.77 23.79
N LYS A 795 1.55 25.71 23.75
CA LYS A 795 2.05 24.34 23.63
C LYS A 795 2.68 24.08 22.26
N LEU A 796 2.06 24.57 21.19
CA LEU A 796 2.63 24.51 19.83
C LEU A 796 4.00 25.18 19.75
N GLU A 797 4.13 26.40 20.33
CA GLU A 797 5.42 27.11 20.39
C GLU A 797 6.51 26.32 21.12
N ARG A 798 6.14 25.58 22.18
CA ARG A 798 7.09 24.76 22.96
C ARG A 798 7.50 23.48 22.21
N ILE A 799 6.52 22.76 21.60
CA ILE A 799 6.79 21.53 20.87
C ILE A 799 7.61 21.82 19.61
N TYR A 800 7.30 22.88 18.86
CA TYR A 800 8.03 23.22 17.64
C TYR A 800 9.51 23.54 17.88
N LYS A 801 9.90 23.94 19.11
CA LYS A 801 11.33 24.05 19.46
C LYS A 801 12.04 22.72 19.39
N TYR A 802 11.41 21.61 19.82
CA TYR A 802 11.96 20.26 19.68
C TYR A 802 11.90 19.78 18.24
N VAL A 803 10.77 20.00 17.57
CA VAL A 803 10.55 19.57 16.18
C VAL A 803 11.64 20.11 15.26
N PHE A 804 12.01 21.40 15.40
CA PHE A 804 12.97 22.05 14.53
C PHE A 804 14.40 22.13 15.10
N ASP A 805 14.69 21.44 16.22
CA ASP A 805 16.03 21.33 16.78
C ASP A 805 16.80 20.16 16.15
N GLU A 806 17.96 20.45 15.56
CA GLU A 806 18.82 19.45 14.91
C GLU A 806 19.45 18.47 15.90
N ASN A 807 19.56 18.84 17.19
CA ASN A 807 20.00 17.95 18.28
C ASN A 807 18.84 17.11 18.87
N GLU A 808 17.61 17.37 18.45
CA GLU A 808 16.41 16.61 18.84
C GLU A 808 15.86 15.86 17.62
N PHE A 809 14.82 16.38 16.97
CA PHE A 809 14.11 15.68 15.90
C PHE A 809 14.54 16.07 14.48
N PHE A 810 15.05 17.29 14.25
CA PHE A 810 15.23 17.84 12.91
C PHE A 810 16.52 17.35 12.24
N SER A 811 16.47 16.23 11.55
CA SER A 811 17.61 15.74 10.77
C SER A 811 17.75 16.47 9.42
N PRO A 812 18.91 16.35 8.73
CA PRO A 812 19.06 16.85 7.36
C PRO A 812 18.08 16.23 6.35
N TYR A 813 17.37 15.14 6.71
CA TYR A 813 16.54 14.34 5.85
C TYR A 813 15.06 14.26 6.29
N GLY A 814 14.68 14.95 7.37
CA GLY A 814 13.32 14.95 7.90
C GLY A 814 13.29 14.91 9.43
N ILE A 815 12.10 14.59 9.97
CA ILE A 815 11.90 14.43 11.41
C ILE A 815 12.18 12.98 11.82
N ARG A 816 13.06 12.80 12.81
CA ARG A 816 13.40 11.51 13.41
C ARG A 816 12.22 10.94 14.21
N ALA A 817 12.05 9.64 14.23
CA ALA A 817 10.99 8.99 15.02
C ALA A 817 11.26 9.04 16.54
N LEU A 818 12.53 9.06 16.93
CA LEU A 818 12.99 9.30 18.32
C LEU A 818 14.00 10.44 18.33
N SER A 819 13.97 11.30 19.37
CA SER A 819 14.91 12.40 19.52
C SER A 819 16.35 11.90 19.70
N LYS A 820 17.28 12.58 19.01
CA LYS A 820 18.71 12.36 19.15
C LYS A 820 19.22 12.59 20.58
N PHE A 821 18.48 13.35 21.40
CA PHE A 821 18.75 13.52 22.82
C PHE A 821 18.97 12.18 23.54
N HIS A 822 18.25 11.13 23.16
CA HIS A 822 18.37 9.80 23.75
C HIS A 822 19.63 9.02 23.33
N LEU A 823 20.52 9.61 22.53
CA LEU A 823 21.84 9.05 22.28
C LEU A 823 22.71 9.07 23.55
N ASP A 824 22.74 10.25 24.19
CA ASP A 824 23.54 10.49 25.42
C ASP A 824 22.71 10.32 26.70
N HIS A 825 21.39 10.30 26.60
CA HIS A 825 20.43 10.21 27.70
C HIS A 825 19.37 9.12 27.40
N PRO A 826 19.77 7.84 27.40
CA PRO A 826 18.80 6.74 27.24
C PRO A 826 17.73 6.81 28.33
N PHE A 827 16.48 6.52 27.95
CA PHE A 827 15.42 6.36 28.94
C PHE A 827 15.47 4.95 29.51
N GLU A 828 15.49 4.82 30.83
CA GLU A 828 15.55 3.54 31.52
C GLU A 828 14.39 3.40 32.52
N LEU A 829 13.80 2.23 32.61
CA LEU A 829 12.69 1.93 33.50
C LEU A 829 12.78 0.49 34.02
N ASP A 830 12.79 0.35 35.36
CA ASP A 830 12.71 -0.96 35.98
C ASP A 830 11.23 -1.34 36.27
N VAL A 831 10.78 -2.43 35.67
CA VAL A 831 9.42 -2.96 35.85
C VAL A 831 9.50 -4.43 36.23
N ASP A 832 8.92 -4.76 37.39
CA ASP A 832 8.89 -6.13 37.94
C ASP A 832 10.28 -6.81 37.99
N GLY A 833 11.34 -6.01 38.23
CA GLY A 833 12.72 -6.47 38.30
C GLY A 833 13.43 -6.64 36.96
N VAL A 834 12.80 -6.24 35.87
CA VAL A 834 13.39 -6.22 34.53
C VAL A 834 13.70 -4.77 34.14
N ARG A 835 14.99 -4.51 33.82
CA ARG A 835 15.42 -3.20 33.32
C ARG A 835 15.12 -3.09 31.84
N ASN A 836 14.29 -2.14 31.44
CA ASN A 836 13.94 -1.81 30.08
C ASN A 836 14.61 -0.49 29.69
N SER A 837 15.02 -0.35 28.42
CA SER A 837 15.70 0.86 27.93
C SER A 837 15.25 1.25 26.52
N VAL A 838 15.21 2.56 26.27
CA VAL A 838 15.05 3.16 24.93
C VAL A 838 16.20 4.11 24.69
N LYS A 839 16.95 3.89 23.61
CA LYS A 839 18.05 4.77 23.17
C LYS A 839 17.86 5.16 21.71
N TYR A 840 18.53 6.22 21.28
CA TYR A 840 18.54 6.65 19.89
C TYR A 840 19.33 5.67 19.02
N GLU A 841 18.70 5.14 17.97
CA GLU A 841 19.26 4.21 17.00
C GLU A 841 18.90 4.71 15.60
N PRO A 842 19.80 5.46 14.91
CA PRO A 842 19.45 6.10 13.62
C PRO A 842 19.36 5.16 12.43
N ALA A 843 19.82 3.90 12.59
CA ALA A 843 19.83 2.85 11.57
C ALA A 843 18.79 1.77 11.91
N GLU A 844 19.11 0.51 11.65
CA GLU A 844 18.31 -0.65 12.02
C GLU A 844 18.29 -0.89 13.52
N SER A 845 17.28 -1.60 14.02
CA SER A 845 17.11 -1.84 15.45
C SER A 845 18.17 -2.79 16.01
N SER A 846 18.74 -2.42 17.16
CA SER A 846 19.61 -3.32 17.93
C SER A 846 18.84 -4.17 18.96
N SER A 847 17.50 -4.04 19.05
CA SER A 847 16.66 -4.73 20.02
C SER A 847 15.78 -5.81 19.35
N ASP A 848 15.42 -6.85 20.15
CA ASP A 848 14.45 -7.89 19.77
C ASP A 848 13.00 -7.54 20.20
N LEU A 849 12.70 -6.28 20.47
CA LEU A 849 11.42 -5.89 21.07
C LEU A 849 10.23 -6.18 20.17
N PHE A 850 10.41 -6.10 18.86
CA PHE A 850 9.44 -6.49 17.84
C PHE A 850 10.18 -7.28 16.74
N GLY A 851 9.52 -8.20 16.08
CA GLY A 851 10.12 -8.96 14.98
C GLY A 851 10.32 -8.10 13.72
N GLY A 852 11.17 -8.57 12.80
CA GLY A 852 11.42 -7.91 11.52
C GLY A 852 12.52 -6.85 11.57
N ASN A 853 12.61 -6.07 10.49
CA ASN A 853 13.66 -5.06 10.26
C ASN A 853 13.18 -3.61 10.50
N SER A 854 11.96 -3.41 11.02
CA SER A 854 11.39 -2.10 11.30
C SER A 854 12.02 -1.45 12.55
N ASN A 855 12.42 -0.18 12.46
CA ASN A 855 12.96 0.59 13.58
C ASN A 855 12.30 1.97 13.71
N TRP A 856 11.69 2.24 14.87
CA TRP A 856 11.09 3.53 15.23
C TRP A 856 11.89 4.31 16.29
N ARG A 857 13.16 3.95 16.54
CA ARG A 857 14.04 4.57 17.54
C ARG A 857 15.06 5.53 16.96
N GLY A 858 14.75 6.21 15.85
CA GLY A 858 15.64 7.24 15.30
C GLY A 858 15.51 7.52 13.83
N PRO A 859 15.16 6.55 12.97
CA PRO A 859 15.00 6.77 11.54
C PRO A 859 13.94 7.78 11.16
N VAL A 860 13.98 8.21 9.88
CA VAL A 860 13.01 9.10 9.26
C VAL A 860 11.99 8.26 8.51
N TRP A 861 10.69 8.50 8.80
CA TRP A 861 9.55 7.80 8.21
C TRP A 861 8.68 8.76 7.40
N PHE A 862 8.45 8.47 6.13
CA PHE A 862 7.68 9.35 5.21
C PHE A 862 6.26 9.62 5.70
N PRO A 863 5.45 8.63 6.15
CA PRO A 863 4.06 8.87 6.54
C PRO A 863 3.91 9.92 7.64
N MET A 864 4.70 9.79 8.70
CA MET A 864 4.64 10.69 9.86
C MET A 864 5.09 12.10 9.49
N ASN A 865 6.18 12.20 8.74
CA ASN A 865 6.67 13.48 8.24
C ASN A 865 5.65 14.16 7.32
N PHE A 866 4.95 13.40 6.47
CA PHE A 866 3.91 13.92 5.58
C PHE A 866 2.72 14.50 6.37
N LEU A 867 2.24 13.79 7.40
CA LEU A 867 1.19 14.28 8.27
C LEU A 867 1.61 15.53 9.03
N LEU A 868 2.86 15.62 9.48
CA LEU A 868 3.39 16.82 10.13
C LEU A 868 3.45 18.03 9.18
N ILE A 869 3.86 17.82 7.93
CA ILE A 869 3.83 18.88 6.90
C ILE A 869 2.40 19.42 6.73
N GLU A 870 1.42 18.54 6.61
CA GLU A 870 0.01 18.95 6.50
C GLU A 870 -0.50 19.67 7.75
N SER A 871 -0.09 19.22 8.93
CA SER A 871 -0.43 19.88 10.20
C SER A 871 0.10 21.31 10.24
N LEU A 872 1.39 21.50 9.92
CA LEU A 872 2.00 22.84 9.85
C LEU A 872 1.28 23.77 8.86
N GLN A 873 0.87 23.23 7.71
CA GLN A 873 0.12 23.97 6.69
C GLN A 873 -1.28 24.37 7.21
N ARG A 874 -2.00 23.49 7.92
CA ARG A 874 -3.31 23.79 8.51
C ARG A 874 -3.22 24.84 9.62
N VAL A 875 -2.21 24.77 10.49
CA VAL A 875 -1.96 25.77 11.54
C VAL A 875 -1.58 27.12 10.91
N HIS A 876 -0.76 27.11 9.83
CA HIS A 876 -0.47 28.34 9.07
C HIS A 876 -1.71 28.93 8.43
N HIS A 877 -2.62 28.12 7.89
CA HIS A 877 -3.88 28.60 7.32
C HIS A 877 -4.71 29.39 8.35
N TYR A 878 -4.64 29.00 9.63
CA TYR A 878 -5.29 29.72 10.71
C TYR A 878 -4.56 31.01 11.11
N TYR A 879 -3.27 30.93 11.51
CA TYR A 879 -2.53 32.05 12.06
C TYR A 879 -1.88 32.97 11.02
N GLY A 880 -1.74 32.51 9.77
CA GLY A 880 -1.03 33.25 8.72
C GLY A 880 0.44 33.49 9.06
N ASP A 881 0.97 34.64 8.59
CA ASP A 881 2.37 35.03 8.76
C ASP A 881 2.72 35.53 10.15
N GLU A 882 1.73 35.68 11.04
CA GLU A 882 1.96 36.14 12.43
C GLU A 882 2.58 35.07 13.33
N PHE A 883 2.34 33.79 13.03
CA PHE A 883 2.94 32.69 13.76
C PHE A 883 4.21 32.20 13.07
N LYS A 884 5.35 32.58 13.63
CA LYS A 884 6.68 32.16 13.14
C LYS A 884 7.39 31.29 14.16
N VAL A 885 8.16 30.35 13.66
CA VAL A 885 9.01 29.47 14.44
C VAL A 885 10.46 29.64 14.01
N GLU A 886 11.38 29.47 14.94
CA GLU A 886 12.80 29.43 14.62
C GLU A 886 13.10 28.07 13.94
N CYS A 887 13.60 28.10 12.72
CA CYS A 887 13.80 26.88 11.92
C CYS A 887 15.08 26.98 11.07
N PRO A 888 16.16 26.22 11.41
CA PRO A 888 16.33 25.38 12.61
C PRO A 888 16.33 26.17 13.94
N THR A 889 15.96 25.51 15.03
CA THR A 889 15.99 26.07 16.38
C THR A 889 17.45 26.45 16.76
N GLY A 890 17.66 27.65 17.32
CA GLY A 890 18.99 28.19 17.63
C GLY A 890 19.69 28.88 16.46
N SER A 891 19.09 28.90 15.26
CA SER A 891 19.67 29.52 14.06
C SER A 891 19.45 31.04 13.96
N GLY A 892 18.55 31.61 14.75
CA GLY A 892 18.07 32.99 14.60
C GLY A 892 17.16 33.22 13.38
N GLN A 893 16.85 32.21 12.59
CA GLN A 893 16.01 32.30 11.40
C GLN A 893 14.55 31.98 11.73
N HIS A 894 13.68 32.98 11.71
CA HIS A 894 12.26 32.83 11.93
C HIS A 894 11.52 32.63 10.61
N LYS A 895 10.89 31.46 10.45
CA LYS A 895 10.08 31.09 9.29
C LYS A 895 8.60 31.04 9.66
N THR A 896 7.70 31.35 8.74
CA THR A 896 6.28 31.01 8.86
C THR A 896 6.13 29.48 8.88
N LEU A 897 5.03 28.97 9.42
CA LEU A 897 4.80 27.51 9.43
C LEU A 897 4.71 26.92 8.02
N TRP A 898 4.23 27.71 7.04
CA TRP A 898 4.26 27.32 5.62
C TRP A 898 5.68 27.11 5.12
N ASN A 899 6.57 28.06 5.41
CA ASN A 899 7.96 27.95 5.00
C ASN A 899 8.73 26.87 5.77
N ALA A 900 8.37 26.60 7.03
CA ALA A 900 8.91 25.49 7.81
C ALA A 900 8.45 24.13 7.26
N ALA A 901 7.18 24.01 6.85
CA ALA A 901 6.65 22.85 6.15
C ALA A 901 7.35 22.62 4.79
N GLY A 902 7.61 23.69 4.04
CA GLY A 902 8.40 23.65 2.80
C GLY A 902 9.84 23.19 3.02
N GLU A 903 10.50 23.64 4.12
CA GLU A 903 11.83 23.17 4.50
C GLU A 903 11.85 21.68 4.80
N LEU A 904 10.85 21.20 5.55
CA LEU A 904 10.71 19.79 5.85
C LEU A 904 10.45 18.95 4.57
N SER A 905 9.59 19.42 3.68
CA SER A 905 9.35 18.79 2.37
C SER A 905 10.63 18.66 1.55
N ARG A 906 11.46 19.74 1.50
CA ARG A 906 12.74 19.70 0.80
C ARG A 906 13.72 18.71 1.43
N ARG A 907 13.83 18.64 2.76
CA ARG A 907 14.71 17.68 3.45
C ARG A 907 14.31 16.22 3.11
N LEU A 908 13.01 15.91 3.08
CA LEU A 908 12.51 14.59 2.68
C LEU A 908 12.79 14.27 1.21
N SER A 909 12.50 15.21 0.31
CA SER A 909 12.75 15.02 -1.13
C SER A 909 14.23 14.84 -1.42
N HIS A 910 15.13 15.49 -0.66
CA HIS A 910 16.57 15.37 -0.82
C HIS A 910 17.12 13.97 -0.56
N ILE A 911 16.42 13.11 0.14
CA ILE A 911 16.76 11.68 0.27
C ILE A 911 16.94 11.06 -1.13
N PHE A 912 16.10 11.43 -2.07
CA PHE A 912 16.07 10.88 -3.44
C PHE A 912 16.75 11.75 -4.49
N LEU A 913 16.87 13.05 -4.25
CA LEU A 913 17.43 13.97 -5.24
C LEU A 913 18.97 13.93 -5.24
N ARG A 914 19.52 14.06 -6.44
CA ARG A 914 20.98 14.06 -6.63
C ARG A 914 21.58 15.42 -6.24
N ARG A 915 22.49 15.39 -5.28
CA ARG A 915 23.34 16.54 -4.92
C ARG A 915 24.81 16.14 -5.03
N ASP A 916 25.62 16.98 -5.64
CA ASP A 916 27.04 16.72 -5.85
C ASP A 916 27.35 15.34 -6.45
N GLY A 917 26.45 14.88 -7.32
CA GLY A 917 26.54 13.59 -8.01
C GLY A 917 26.11 12.37 -7.16
N ARG A 918 25.62 12.56 -5.93
CA ARG A 918 25.20 11.49 -5.02
C ARG A 918 23.72 11.60 -4.64
N ARG A 919 23.09 10.45 -4.38
CA ARG A 919 21.76 10.31 -3.78
C ARG A 919 21.91 9.74 -2.37
N PRO A 920 21.41 10.41 -1.32
CA PRO A 920 21.48 9.88 0.05
C PRO A 920 20.91 8.48 0.22
N VAL A 921 19.78 8.18 -0.43
CA VAL A 921 19.11 6.88 -0.39
C VAL A 921 20.04 5.70 -0.74
N ASN A 922 21.01 5.90 -1.62
CA ASN A 922 21.95 4.86 -2.05
C ASN A 922 23.10 4.61 -1.04
N GLY A 923 23.09 5.30 0.10
CA GLY A 923 24.11 5.12 1.14
C GLY A 923 25.54 5.25 0.62
N THR A 924 26.39 4.30 1.01
CA THR A 924 27.83 4.29 0.69
C THR A 924 28.19 3.52 -0.58
N TYR A 925 27.26 2.86 -1.24
CA TYR A 925 27.51 2.03 -2.42
C TYR A 925 27.90 2.87 -3.65
N GLU A 926 29.20 2.97 -3.93
CA GLU A 926 29.74 3.76 -5.03
C GLU A 926 29.19 3.36 -6.41
N MET A 927 28.87 2.07 -6.62
CA MET A 927 28.25 1.60 -7.85
C MET A 927 26.88 2.25 -8.07
N LEU A 928 26.02 2.29 -7.04
CA LEU A 928 24.71 2.93 -7.11
C LEU A 928 24.80 4.45 -7.28
N GLN A 929 25.92 5.06 -6.88
CA GLN A 929 26.13 6.51 -6.97
C GLN A 929 26.66 6.95 -8.32
N LYS A 930 27.60 6.20 -8.92
CA LYS A 930 28.43 6.71 -10.04
C LYS A 930 28.30 5.94 -11.33
N ASP A 931 28.00 4.63 -11.26
CA ASP A 931 27.97 3.80 -12.46
C ASP A 931 26.79 4.21 -13.37
N PRO A 932 27.00 4.43 -14.68
CA PRO A 932 25.96 4.92 -15.60
C PRO A 932 24.80 3.95 -15.78
N TYR A 933 24.96 2.67 -15.44
CA TYR A 933 23.91 1.65 -15.53
C TYR A 933 23.14 1.48 -14.22
N TRP A 934 23.54 2.15 -13.13
CA TRP A 934 22.92 2.05 -11.80
C TRP A 934 22.43 3.38 -11.27
N ARG A 935 23.19 4.46 -11.44
CA ARG A 935 22.99 5.77 -10.78
C ARG A 935 21.61 6.40 -10.97
N ASP A 936 20.87 6.03 -12.03
CA ASP A 936 19.55 6.57 -12.37
C ASP A 936 18.41 5.59 -11.96
N LEU A 937 18.76 4.49 -11.32
CA LEU A 937 17.84 3.51 -10.76
C LEU A 937 17.60 3.83 -9.29
N ILE A 938 16.33 3.81 -8.87
CA ILE A 938 15.95 4.26 -7.52
C ILE A 938 15.19 3.13 -6.81
N LEU A 939 15.63 2.81 -5.60
CA LEU A 939 14.92 1.97 -4.64
C LEU A 939 14.17 2.87 -3.65
N PHE A 940 12.94 2.52 -3.35
CA PHE A 940 12.08 3.28 -2.45
C PHE A 940 11.92 2.50 -1.14
N TYR A 941 12.89 2.67 -0.27
CA TYR A 941 12.97 1.95 1.00
C TYR A 941 11.82 2.30 1.96
N GLU A 942 11.62 1.45 2.94
CA GLU A 942 10.58 1.57 3.94
C GLU A 942 10.79 2.79 4.85
N TYR A 943 12.04 2.99 5.30
CA TYR A 943 12.44 4.12 6.13
C TYR A 943 13.89 4.52 5.84
N PHE A 944 14.38 5.59 6.49
CA PHE A 944 15.66 6.20 6.12
C PHE A 944 16.49 6.51 7.34
N HIS A 945 17.78 6.27 7.25
CA HIS A 945 18.74 6.54 8.32
C HIS A 945 18.67 7.99 8.80
N GLY A 946 18.52 8.18 10.11
CA GLY A 946 18.27 9.48 10.73
C GLY A 946 19.36 10.53 10.51
N GLU A 947 20.62 10.14 10.20
CA GLU A 947 21.75 11.08 10.08
C GLU A 947 22.28 11.23 8.64
N ASN A 948 22.15 10.23 7.78
CA ASN A 948 22.74 10.26 6.43
C ASN A 948 21.74 10.02 5.30
N GLY A 949 20.47 9.67 5.61
CA GLY A 949 19.40 9.49 4.65
C GLY A 949 19.50 8.22 3.79
N ALA A 950 20.37 7.28 4.16
CA ALA A 950 20.44 5.98 3.48
C ALA A 950 19.13 5.20 3.66
N GLY A 951 18.72 4.48 2.63
CA GLY A 951 17.54 3.63 2.69
C GLY A 951 17.77 2.42 3.59
N LEU A 952 16.74 2.03 4.33
CA LEU A 952 16.72 0.94 5.32
C LEU A 952 15.37 0.21 5.28
N GLY A 953 15.34 -1.00 5.81
CA GLY A 953 14.17 -1.87 5.78
C GLY A 953 13.86 -2.36 4.39
N ALA A 954 12.61 -2.72 4.11
CA ALA A 954 12.17 -3.21 2.81
C ALA A 954 12.60 -2.27 1.68
N SER A 955 13.36 -2.79 0.71
CA SER A 955 14.03 -1.97 -0.30
C SER A 955 13.09 -1.52 -1.42
N HIS A 956 11.95 -2.16 -1.58
CA HIS A 956 10.95 -1.86 -2.61
C HIS A 956 9.62 -1.36 -2.03
N GLN A 957 9.62 -0.85 -0.81
CA GLN A 957 8.46 -0.28 -0.11
C GLN A 957 8.00 1.02 -0.79
N THR A 958 7.60 0.94 -2.04
CA THR A 958 7.15 2.10 -2.81
C THR A 958 5.79 2.63 -2.36
N GLY A 959 5.07 1.88 -1.57
CA GLY A 959 3.75 2.23 -1.10
C GLY A 959 3.70 3.63 -0.48
N TRP A 960 3.99 3.75 0.80
CA TRP A 960 3.94 5.07 1.47
C TRP A 960 5.11 6.00 1.11
N THR A 961 6.29 5.46 0.73
CA THR A 961 7.43 6.25 0.31
C THR A 961 7.16 6.98 -1.02
N ALA A 962 6.22 6.47 -1.84
CA ALA A 962 5.75 7.16 -3.02
C ALA A 962 5.06 8.51 -2.74
N LEU A 963 4.81 8.88 -1.46
CA LEU A 963 4.43 10.23 -1.06
C LEU A 963 5.45 11.28 -1.51
N VAL A 964 6.72 10.91 -1.77
CA VAL A 964 7.71 11.79 -2.37
C VAL A 964 7.21 12.38 -3.70
N ALA A 965 6.48 11.59 -4.50
CA ALA A 965 5.89 12.10 -5.75
C ALA A 965 4.88 13.23 -5.50
N LYS A 966 4.16 13.19 -4.38
CA LYS A 966 3.24 14.25 -3.94
C LYS A 966 4.00 15.47 -3.42
N LEU A 967 5.08 15.28 -2.68
CA LEU A 967 5.91 16.38 -2.19
C LEU A 967 6.56 17.14 -3.37
N LEU A 968 7.12 16.44 -4.35
CA LEU A 968 7.69 17.04 -5.56
C LEU A 968 6.64 17.79 -6.40
N GLU A 969 5.40 17.25 -6.48
CA GLU A 969 4.28 17.95 -7.14
C GLU A 969 3.91 19.26 -6.42
N GLN A 970 4.08 19.34 -5.11
CA GLN A 970 3.74 20.52 -4.31
C GLN A 970 4.87 21.55 -4.26
N SER A 971 6.13 21.11 -4.15
CA SER A 971 7.28 22.00 -3.99
C SER A 971 7.73 22.63 -5.29
N GLY A 972 7.52 21.97 -6.43
CA GLY A 972 8.02 22.40 -7.74
C GLY A 972 9.54 22.24 -7.89
N GLU A 973 10.19 21.51 -6.99
CA GLU A 973 11.63 21.21 -7.05
C GLU A 973 11.95 20.13 -8.07
#